data_415c51c8a3672305bd2ecc4e35a92fd5
#
_entry.id   415c51c8a3672305bd2ecc4e35a92fd5
#
_cell.length_a   1.000
_cell.length_b   1.000
_cell.length_c   1.000
_cell.angle_alpha   90.00
_cell.angle_beta   90.00
_cell.angle_gamma   90.00
#
_symmetry.space_group_name_H-M   'P 1'
#
loop_
_entity.id
_entity.type
_entity.pdbx_description
1 polymer ?
#
loop_
_entity_poly.entity_id
_entity_poly.type
_entity_poly.pdbx_seq_one_letter_code
_entity_poly.pdbx_strand_id
1 'polypeptide(L)'
;MQRNVRRRILSWLLLGSVLLGALTGCGAQAQSEVSSAAVLPEANSVANILERDGYLEGIWFPWLTHDDLGHGFTANETMVKYVGNAWSTVGIDKYGDQYLLEQIYNLKALGFNIMGYEGSIYAEGVIFDENGDVVGIKEDYLQNTRRFLDLCREAEMPVLWTVCCHSTSAVSYYNLEVWYRMTQMYAVKEVADHYVERFVKPLCAVLAEYPDVVVMCAATSEVENEMNDPDMGNFTEERETYGVPRESMLYFVNAVADALAQELPDVDRTLCGSTDNMTIYSETNLTYLGHQEYNADSRADDIANFRSPLPMLITEFGLGDGKYPSEEELVNAQLRFRDNFRAKDWSGWFMWCWSSHSSGSSYDLIAKNGGLTDFRKVAYALHDYIENYRAAYRGETIAVNTPTMFFNKGNGTVEWIKPTQSHTYRLERSVNGGAWTVLTTGGATVDAVGRKYTYQDTTLPAEGTVQYRVIVTAGDATASASSNRVNILQPAVNLVQNHGFENDLAGWTLFGNNGTYRVTNATAHTGAYSLELDYGSVEWQGVYQPSVQVKPNTTYTLTYYYKYAADATAKNAYCFIRGGNGTINVTDVIGQAYMNNGNTDGWEQETISFRTNSDAVCIDFRVVVGSHVYIDDVELCEMQ
;
A
#
# COMPACT_ATOMS: atom_id res chain seq x y z
N MET A 1 -6.43 -30.97 -26.23
CA MET A 1 -5.10 -31.36 -26.72
C MET A 1 -4.11 -31.32 -25.56
N GLN A 2 -4.21 -32.35 -24.70
CA GLN A 2 -3.27 -32.54 -23.60
C GLN A 2 -2.26 -33.61 -24.05
N ARG A 3 -1.01 -33.20 -24.30
CA ARG A 3 0.19 -34.06 -24.34
C ARG A 3 1.33 -33.28 -25.00
N ASN A 4 2.28 -32.85 -24.17
CA ASN A 4 3.71 -32.68 -24.51
C ASN A 4 4.38 -31.54 -23.71
N VAL A 5 4.32 -31.59 -22.38
CA VAL A 5 5.27 -30.89 -21.51
C VAL A 5 5.77 -31.82 -20.39
N ARG A 6 6.03 -33.08 -20.75
CA ARG A 6 6.78 -33.98 -19.86
C ARG A 6 7.94 -34.59 -20.65
N ARG A 7 9.06 -33.87 -20.72
CA ARG A 7 10.41 -34.44 -20.97
C ARG A 7 11.41 -33.33 -21.16
N ARG A 8 12.02 -32.86 -20.08
CA ARG A 8 13.42 -32.37 -20.04
C ARG A 8 13.75 -31.78 -18.67
N ILE A 9 13.72 -32.63 -17.62
CA ILE A 9 14.49 -32.41 -16.39
C ILE A 9 14.83 -33.80 -15.88
N LEU A 10 15.95 -34.32 -16.31
CA LEU A 10 16.69 -35.41 -15.65
C LEU A 10 18.08 -35.41 -16.25
N SER A 11 19.02 -34.89 -15.54
CA SER A 11 20.45 -35.19 -15.60
C SER A 11 21.21 -34.02 -15.01
N TRP A 12 21.67 -34.20 -13.80
CA TRP A 12 22.98 -33.84 -13.24
C TRP A 12 22.88 -33.90 -11.71
N LEU A 13 22.84 -35.12 -11.23
CA LEU A 13 23.26 -35.48 -9.88
C LEU A 13 24.32 -36.55 -10.07
N LEU A 14 25.56 -36.25 -9.70
CA LEU A 14 26.50 -37.20 -9.08
C LEU A 14 27.94 -36.66 -9.11
N LEU A 15 28.56 -36.81 -7.98
CA LEU A 15 29.96 -36.91 -7.66
C LEU A 15 30.67 -35.68 -7.00
N GLY A 16 31.05 -35.94 -5.77
CA GLY A 16 32.10 -35.22 -5.07
C GLY A 16 32.17 -35.48 -3.56
N SER A 17 32.27 -36.73 -3.15
CA SER A 17 32.58 -37.07 -1.75
C SER A 17 34.07 -37.23 -1.51
N VAL A 18 34.52 -36.80 -0.29
CA VAL A 18 35.64 -37.26 0.52
C VAL A 18 37.03 -36.68 0.26
N LEU A 19 37.50 -35.93 1.27
CA LEU A 19 38.80 -36.28 1.93
C LEU A 19 38.94 -35.56 3.28
N LEU A 20 38.89 -36.34 4.36
CA LEU A 20 39.38 -35.99 5.70
C LEU A 20 40.92 -36.00 5.68
N GLY A 21 41.52 -34.99 6.28
CA GLY A 21 42.93 -34.96 6.61
C GLY A 21 43.17 -34.15 7.89
N ALA A 22 43.33 -34.84 8.99
CA ALA A 22 43.73 -34.25 10.26
C ALA A 22 45.21 -33.84 10.25
N LEU A 23 45.50 -32.62 10.72
CA LEU A 23 46.83 -32.29 11.29
C LEU A 23 46.65 -31.28 12.43
N THR A 24 47.04 -31.72 13.60
CA THR A 24 47.21 -30.98 14.84
C THR A 24 48.41 -30.03 14.77
N GLY A 25 48.24 -28.81 15.24
CA GLY A 25 49.32 -27.85 15.47
C GLY A 25 48.85 -26.65 16.28
N CYS A 26 49.32 -26.55 17.51
CA CYS A 26 49.11 -25.42 18.43
C CYS A 26 49.65 -24.09 17.91
N GLY A 27 48.93 -23.00 18.16
CA GLY A 27 49.50 -21.65 18.11
C GLY A 27 48.47 -20.53 18.08
N ALA A 28 48.32 -19.85 19.22
CA ALA A 28 47.87 -18.46 19.41
C ALA A 28 46.50 -18.00 18.86
N GLN A 29 45.59 -17.71 19.77
CA GLN A 29 44.32 -17.00 19.59
C GLN A 29 44.54 -15.61 18.99
N ALA A 30 44.00 -15.45 17.78
CA ALA A 30 43.42 -14.19 17.34
C ALA A 30 41.93 -14.49 17.14
N GLN A 31 41.08 -13.94 17.99
CA GLN A 31 39.63 -13.92 17.77
C GLN A 31 39.37 -13.01 16.57
N SER A 32 39.24 -13.60 15.38
CA SER A 32 38.53 -12.99 14.29
C SER A 32 37.03 -13.27 14.55
N GLU A 33 36.29 -12.25 14.84
CA GLU A 33 34.82 -12.29 14.71
C GLU A 33 34.50 -12.73 13.27
N VAL A 34 34.20 -14.00 13.11
CA VAL A 34 33.58 -14.50 11.90
C VAL A 34 32.15 -13.99 12.00
N SER A 35 31.86 -12.88 11.32
CA SER A 35 30.53 -12.50 10.96
C SER A 35 29.89 -13.72 10.29
N SER A 36 28.96 -14.38 10.97
CA SER A 36 28.12 -15.39 10.34
C SER A 36 27.32 -14.67 9.26
N ALA A 37 27.68 -14.89 8.00
CA ALA A 37 26.83 -14.44 6.91
C ALA A 37 25.43 -14.98 7.20
N ALA A 38 24.45 -14.09 7.31
CA ALA A 38 23.07 -14.46 7.51
C ALA A 38 22.69 -15.39 6.34
N VAL A 39 22.18 -16.58 6.65
CA VAL A 39 21.69 -17.50 5.64
C VAL A 39 20.42 -16.87 5.06
N LEU A 40 20.44 -16.52 3.77
CA LEU A 40 19.26 -16.00 3.09
C LEU A 40 18.16 -17.08 3.10
N PRO A 41 16.86 -16.65 3.14
CA PRO A 41 15.74 -17.56 3.00
C PRO A 41 15.77 -18.31 1.66
N GLU A 42 15.01 -19.41 1.57
CA GLU A 42 14.83 -20.13 0.31
C GLU A 42 14.12 -19.23 -0.72
N ALA A 43 14.66 -19.14 -1.92
CA ALA A 43 14.13 -18.29 -2.98
C ALA A 43 12.74 -18.74 -3.43
N ASN A 44 11.85 -17.78 -3.66
CA ASN A 44 10.57 -17.95 -4.33
C ASN A 44 10.70 -17.54 -5.81
N SER A 45 9.71 -17.88 -6.64
CA SER A 45 9.70 -17.50 -8.06
C SER A 45 8.28 -17.43 -8.62
N VAL A 46 8.13 -16.73 -9.74
CA VAL A 46 6.88 -16.74 -10.52
C VAL A 46 6.51 -18.17 -10.93
N ALA A 47 7.48 -19.00 -11.29
CA ALA A 47 7.23 -20.40 -11.65
C ALA A 47 6.60 -21.19 -10.49
N ASN A 48 7.06 -20.99 -9.25
CA ASN A 48 6.47 -21.64 -8.07
C ASN A 48 5.03 -21.17 -7.84
N ILE A 49 4.73 -19.90 -8.05
CA ILE A 49 3.38 -19.38 -7.92
C ILE A 49 2.46 -19.99 -9.00
N LEU A 50 2.92 -20.03 -10.25
CA LEU A 50 2.17 -20.61 -11.36
C LEU A 50 1.95 -22.12 -11.18
N GLU A 51 2.92 -22.86 -10.66
CA GLU A 51 2.78 -24.30 -10.37
C GLU A 51 1.73 -24.54 -9.28
N ARG A 52 1.73 -23.73 -8.23
CA ARG A 52 0.81 -23.85 -7.10
C ARG A 52 -0.61 -23.39 -7.43
N ASP A 53 -0.74 -22.25 -8.10
CA ASP A 53 -2.00 -21.51 -8.24
C ASP A 53 -2.55 -21.50 -9.67
N GLY A 54 -1.73 -21.85 -10.66
CA GLY A 54 -2.09 -21.89 -12.09
C GLY A 54 -2.10 -20.53 -12.78
N TYR A 55 -2.02 -19.42 -12.03
CA TYR A 55 -2.10 -18.08 -12.57
C TYR A 55 -1.55 -17.03 -11.59
N LEU A 56 -1.04 -15.90 -12.11
CA LEU A 56 -0.72 -14.74 -11.28
C LEU A 56 -1.98 -13.89 -11.08
N GLU A 57 -2.43 -13.78 -9.86
CA GLU A 57 -3.48 -12.85 -9.43
C GLU A 57 -2.82 -11.71 -8.69
N GLY A 58 -2.48 -10.67 -9.43
CA GLY A 58 -1.79 -9.49 -8.92
C GLY A 58 -2.74 -8.35 -8.59
N ILE A 59 -2.29 -7.51 -7.67
CA ILE A 59 -2.92 -6.25 -7.35
C ILE A 59 -1.85 -5.21 -7.06
N TRP A 60 -2.05 -4.01 -7.58
CA TRP A 60 -1.20 -2.89 -7.22
C TRP A 60 -1.53 -2.37 -5.82
N PHE A 61 -0.48 -2.13 -5.07
CA PHE A 61 -0.51 -1.48 -3.76
C PHE A 61 0.07 -0.07 -3.93
N PRO A 62 -0.75 0.86 -4.48
CA PRO A 62 -0.27 2.20 -4.79
C PRO A 62 -0.40 3.09 -3.56
N TRP A 63 0.22 4.17 -3.62
CA TRP A 63 0.10 5.44 -2.89
C TRP A 63 -0.68 5.40 -1.58
N LEU A 64 -0.07 4.90 -0.53
CA LEU A 64 -0.64 4.93 0.82
C LEU A 64 -0.84 6.35 1.36
N THR A 65 -0.28 7.36 0.71
CA THR A 65 -0.17 8.73 1.23
C THR A 65 -0.91 9.78 0.43
N HIS A 66 -1.66 9.41 -0.59
CA HIS A 66 -2.28 10.38 -1.48
C HIS A 66 -3.28 11.31 -0.78
N ASP A 67 -4.01 10.84 0.22
CA ASP A 67 -4.98 11.65 0.97
C ASP A 67 -4.35 12.54 2.05
N ASP A 68 -3.24 12.12 2.63
CA ASP A 68 -2.55 12.89 3.67
C ASP A 68 -1.83 14.13 3.13
N LEU A 69 -1.63 14.22 1.83
CA LEU A 69 -1.04 15.41 1.20
C LEU A 69 -2.07 16.49 0.90
N GLY A 70 -3.33 16.30 1.37
CA GLY A 70 -4.39 17.31 1.34
C GLY A 70 -4.56 17.92 -0.04
N HIS A 71 -5.39 17.35 -0.84
CA HIS A 71 -6.15 17.89 -1.97
C HIS A 71 -5.86 19.33 -2.38
N GLY A 72 -4.71 19.67 -2.66
CA GLY A 72 -4.38 21.00 -3.08
C GLY A 72 -2.95 21.02 -3.50
N PHE A 73 -2.59 20.15 -4.42
CA PHE A 73 -1.43 20.43 -5.24
C PHE A 73 -1.69 21.72 -5.99
N THR A 74 -1.51 22.85 -5.30
CA THR A 74 -1.13 24.05 -6.01
C THR A 74 0.28 23.77 -6.51
N ALA A 75 0.36 23.50 -7.79
CA ALA A 75 1.44 22.91 -8.53
C ALA A 75 2.86 23.50 -8.31
N ASN A 76 3.04 24.59 -7.62
CA ASN A 76 4.22 25.42 -7.71
C ASN A 76 5.21 25.38 -6.54
N GLU A 77 4.85 24.89 -5.36
CA GLU A 77 5.78 24.92 -4.22
C GLU A 77 5.99 23.56 -3.55
N THR A 78 5.03 22.66 -3.68
CA THR A 78 4.96 21.46 -2.86
C THR A 78 5.79 20.32 -3.47
N MET A 79 5.78 20.15 -4.77
CA MET A 79 6.45 19.01 -5.43
C MET A 79 7.98 19.12 -5.47
N VAL A 80 8.56 20.30 -5.60
CA VAL A 80 10.04 20.46 -5.48
C VAL A 80 10.53 20.06 -4.09
N LYS A 81 9.71 20.26 -3.09
CA LYS A 81 9.97 19.88 -1.71
C LYS A 81 9.74 18.38 -1.48
N TYR A 82 8.96 17.72 -2.34
CA TYR A 82 8.51 16.34 -2.22
C TYR A 82 9.04 15.41 -3.31
N VAL A 83 9.63 15.90 -4.39
CA VAL A 83 10.42 15.07 -5.31
C VAL A 83 11.62 14.52 -4.55
N GLY A 84 11.46 13.34 -4.11
CA GLY A 84 12.37 12.68 -3.23
C GLY A 84 11.80 12.27 -1.90
N ASN A 85 10.51 12.50 -1.64
CA ASN A 85 9.88 12.08 -0.38
C ASN A 85 8.38 11.73 -0.51
N ALA A 86 7.75 11.67 -1.70
CA ALA A 86 6.31 11.82 -1.68
C ALA A 86 5.47 10.54 -1.84
N TRP A 87 5.88 9.52 -2.59
CA TRP A 87 4.84 8.64 -3.13
C TRP A 87 4.93 7.16 -2.74
N SER A 88 6.07 6.55 -2.67
CA SER A 88 6.17 5.12 -2.43
C SER A 88 6.74 4.77 -1.07
N THR A 89 7.83 5.38 -0.69
CA THR A 89 8.53 5.07 0.55
C THR A 89 8.17 5.99 1.72
N VAL A 90 7.66 7.18 1.44
CA VAL A 90 7.21 8.15 2.48
C VAL A 90 5.93 7.68 3.18
N GLY A 91 5.06 6.94 2.49
CA GLY A 91 3.94 6.28 3.14
C GLY A 91 4.37 5.31 4.21
N ILE A 92 5.46 4.60 3.98
CA ILE A 92 6.07 3.67 4.94
C ILE A 92 6.55 4.40 6.20
N ASP A 93 7.06 5.62 6.08
CA ASP A 93 7.47 6.42 7.23
C ASP A 93 6.31 6.97 8.06
N LYS A 94 5.17 7.22 7.43
CA LYS A 94 3.97 7.74 8.10
C LYS A 94 3.17 6.67 8.83
N TYR A 95 3.16 5.45 8.30
CA TYR A 95 2.36 4.36 8.85
C TYR A 95 3.20 3.43 9.71
N GLY A 96 2.62 2.96 10.79
CA GLY A 96 3.22 1.92 11.62
C GLY A 96 3.29 0.58 10.87
N ASP A 97 4.26 -0.26 11.24
CA ASP A 97 4.46 -1.57 10.65
C ASP A 97 3.20 -2.43 10.70
N GLN A 98 2.48 -2.37 11.80
CA GLN A 98 1.25 -3.15 11.97
C GLN A 98 0.17 -2.75 10.98
N TYR A 99 0.00 -1.46 10.69
CA TYR A 99 -0.96 -1.00 9.69
C TYR A 99 -0.61 -1.50 8.29
N LEU A 100 0.66 -1.36 7.89
CA LEU A 100 1.14 -1.84 6.59
C LEU A 100 0.98 -3.36 6.46
N LEU A 101 1.35 -4.07 7.51
CA LEU A 101 1.23 -5.53 7.58
C LEU A 101 -0.23 -5.98 7.46
N GLU A 102 -1.16 -5.28 8.14
CA GLU A 102 -2.61 -5.52 8.00
C GLU A 102 -3.07 -5.39 6.54
N GLN A 103 -2.65 -4.33 5.85
CA GLN A 103 -3.03 -4.13 4.45
C GLN A 103 -2.51 -5.29 3.56
N ILE A 104 -1.24 -5.67 3.72
CA ILE A 104 -0.63 -6.76 2.95
C ILE A 104 -1.31 -8.11 3.26
N TYR A 105 -1.61 -8.40 4.53
CA TYR A 105 -2.36 -9.59 4.91
C TYR A 105 -3.76 -9.62 4.29
N ASN A 106 -4.44 -8.48 4.28
CA ASN A 106 -5.80 -8.38 3.76
C ASN A 106 -5.85 -8.57 2.23
N LEU A 107 -4.82 -8.12 1.50
CA LEU A 107 -4.63 -8.45 0.09
C LEU A 107 -4.55 -9.96 -0.12
N LYS A 108 -3.69 -10.62 0.64
CA LYS A 108 -3.53 -12.07 0.60
C LYS A 108 -4.83 -12.80 0.96
N ALA A 109 -5.57 -12.29 1.95
CA ALA A 109 -6.85 -12.81 2.38
C ALA A 109 -7.91 -12.80 1.26
N LEU A 110 -7.88 -11.81 0.37
CA LEU A 110 -8.74 -11.76 -0.81
C LEU A 110 -8.29 -12.69 -1.96
N GLY A 111 -7.18 -13.39 -1.78
CA GLY A 111 -6.70 -14.38 -2.73
C GLY A 111 -5.61 -13.88 -3.69
N PHE A 112 -5.16 -12.65 -3.61
CA PHE A 112 -4.03 -12.17 -4.40
C PHE A 112 -2.75 -12.92 -3.99
N ASN A 113 -1.95 -13.35 -4.95
CA ASN A 113 -0.74 -14.16 -4.73
C ASN A 113 0.55 -13.45 -5.12
N ILE A 114 0.44 -12.23 -5.61
CA ILE A 114 1.54 -11.32 -5.90
C ILE A 114 1.05 -9.88 -5.76
N MET A 115 1.88 -9.01 -5.25
CA MET A 115 1.59 -7.60 -5.08
C MET A 115 2.50 -6.78 -5.98
N GLY A 116 1.93 -5.89 -6.79
CA GLY A 116 2.68 -4.88 -7.52
C GLY A 116 3.00 -3.70 -6.62
N TYR A 117 4.23 -3.22 -6.65
CA TYR A 117 4.68 -2.05 -5.90
C TYR A 117 5.52 -1.12 -6.76
N GLU A 118 5.13 0.15 -6.82
CA GLU A 118 5.86 1.18 -7.57
C GLU A 118 6.99 1.73 -6.71
N GLY A 119 8.18 1.15 -6.86
CA GLY A 119 9.33 1.43 -6.00
C GLY A 119 9.93 2.82 -6.18
N SER A 120 9.91 3.38 -7.39
CA SER A 120 10.49 4.69 -7.68
C SER A 120 9.62 5.47 -8.65
N ILE A 121 8.55 6.04 -8.13
CA ILE A 121 7.72 6.97 -8.88
C ILE A 121 8.36 8.37 -8.86
N TYR A 122 8.31 9.10 -9.97
CA TYR A 122 8.92 10.44 -10.08
C TYR A 122 10.40 10.52 -9.65
N ALA A 123 11.19 9.48 -9.94
CA ALA A 123 12.59 9.36 -9.53
C ALA A 123 12.79 9.46 -8.00
N GLU A 124 11.81 9.01 -7.21
CA GLU A 124 11.98 8.91 -5.77
C GLU A 124 13.22 8.08 -5.41
N GLY A 125 13.94 8.51 -4.40
CA GLY A 125 15.19 7.86 -4.01
C GLY A 125 16.42 8.26 -4.84
N VAL A 126 16.25 8.87 -6.01
CA VAL A 126 17.37 9.34 -6.85
C VAL A 126 17.95 10.63 -6.30
N ILE A 127 19.27 10.73 -6.30
CA ILE A 127 19.98 11.99 -6.01
C ILE A 127 20.51 12.55 -7.32
N PHE A 128 20.04 13.77 -7.67
CA PHE A 128 20.53 14.52 -8.83
C PHE A 128 21.50 15.62 -8.39
N ASP A 129 22.48 15.92 -9.22
CA ASP A 129 23.30 17.13 -9.09
C ASP A 129 22.60 18.36 -9.68
N GLU A 130 23.28 19.50 -9.67
CA GLU A 130 22.76 20.78 -10.19
C GLU A 130 22.54 20.76 -11.72
N ASN A 131 23.19 19.86 -12.45
CA ASN A 131 23.09 19.71 -13.89
C ASN A 131 22.03 18.66 -14.30
N GLY A 132 21.42 17.95 -13.34
CA GLY A 132 20.46 16.88 -13.57
C GLY A 132 21.09 15.51 -13.81
N ASP A 133 22.39 15.35 -13.54
CA ASP A 133 23.05 14.03 -13.57
C ASP A 133 22.71 13.23 -12.30
N VAL A 134 22.59 11.92 -12.43
CA VAL A 134 22.37 11.01 -11.31
C VAL A 134 23.68 10.77 -10.57
N VAL A 135 23.73 11.17 -9.29
CA VAL A 135 24.93 11.06 -8.46
C VAL A 135 24.81 10.03 -7.34
N GLY A 136 23.63 9.47 -7.10
CA GLY A 136 23.46 8.45 -6.07
C GLY A 136 22.02 8.04 -5.81
N ILE A 137 21.87 7.21 -4.77
CA ILE A 137 20.60 6.77 -4.19
C ILE A 137 20.53 7.22 -2.74
N LYS A 138 19.35 7.59 -2.26
CA LYS A 138 19.12 8.02 -0.88
C LYS A 138 19.17 6.82 0.06
N GLU A 139 19.88 6.97 1.17
CA GLU A 139 20.01 5.91 2.17
C GLU A 139 18.68 5.60 2.87
N ASP A 140 17.88 6.60 3.18
CA ASP A 140 16.53 6.44 3.77
C ASP A 140 15.59 5.67 2.83
N TYR A 141 15.72 5.87 1.51
CA TYR A 141 15.00 5.09 0.51
C TYR A 141 15.36 3.59 0.60
N LEU A 142 16.64 3.25 0.70
CA LEU A 142 17.08 1.86 0.84
C LEU A 142 16.63 1.24 2.16
N GLN A 143 16.65 2.00 3.25
CA GLN A 143 16.18 1.54 4.57
C GLN A 143 14.68 1.28 4.56
N ASN A 144 13.89 2.18 3.96
CA ASN A 144 12.45 2.00 3.83
C ASN A 144 12.09 0.84 2.89
N THR A 145 12.86 0.63 1.84
CA THR A 145 12.73 -0.55 0.96
C THR A 145 12.89 -1.84 1.76
N ARG A 146 13.94 -1.94 2.59
CA ARG A 146 14.13 -3.11 3.47
C ARG A 146 12.96 -3.30 4.42
N ARG A 147 12.57 -2.24 5.12
CA ARG A 147 11.44 -2.29 6.06
C ARG A 147 10.16 -2.80 5.41
N PHE A 148 9.83 -2.31 4.22
CA PHE A 148 8.65 -2.75 3.47
C PHE A 148 8.75 -4.22 3.05
N LEU A 149 9.90 -4.63 2.53
CA LEU A 149 10.13 -6.02 2.13
C LEU A 149 10.16 -6.99 3.33
N ASP A 150 10.59 -6.55 4.52
CA ASP A 150 10.48 -7.31 5.76
C ASP A 150 9.01 -7.59 6.12
N LEU A 151 8.12 -6.59 5.97
CA LEU A 151 6.68 -6.77 6.17
C LEU A 151 6.06 -7.71 5.12
N CYS A 152 6.48 -7.59 3.87
CA CYS A 152 6.05 -8.52 2.81
C CYS A 152 6.51 -9.95 3.11
N ARG A 153 7.73 -10.12 3.63
CA ARG A 153 8.26 -11.42 4.08
C ARG A 153 7.43 -11.99 5.24
N GLU A 154 7.11 -11.19 6.24
CA GLU A 154 6.27 -11.60 7.36
C GLU A 154 4.87 -12.04 6.90
N ALA A 155 4.29 -11.34 5.94
CA ALA A 155 3.01 -11.69 5.34
C ALA A 155 3.12 -12.84 4.32
N GLU A 156 4.34 -13.28 3.96
CA GLU A 156 4.59 -14.22 2.85
C GLU A 156 3.93 -13.76 1.54
N MET A 157 4.06 -12.47 1.21
CA MET A 157 3.50 -11.85 0.01
C MET A 157 4.59 -11.62 -1.02
N PRO A 158 4.58 -12.35 -2.15
CA PRO A 158 5.50 -12.08 -3.25
C PRO A 158 5.25 -10.71 -3.88
N VAL A 159 6.33 -10.08 -4.35
CA VAL A 159 6.30 -8.71 -4.89
C VAL A 159 6.83 -8.67 -6.32
N LEU A 160 6.12 -7.93 -7.17
CA LEU A 160 6.62 -7.32 -8.40
C LEU A 160 7.08 -5.90 -8.04
N TRP A 161 8.37 -5.64 -8.15
CA TRP A 161 8.95 -4.32 -7.85
C TRP A 161 9.19 -3.53 -9.13
N THR A 162 8.59 -2.34 -9.27
CA THR A 162 8.89 -1.43 -10.38
C THR A 162 10.09 -0.57 -10.04
N VAL A 163 11.13 -0.62 -10.89
CA VAL A 163 12.39 0.11 -10.66
C VAL A 163 12.27 1.57 -11.04
N CYS A 164 11.58 1.86 -12.15
CA CYS A 164 11.36 3.22 -12.62
C CYS A 164 9.91 3.38 -13.08
N CYS A 165 9.18 4.28 -12.45
CA CYS A 165 7.82 4.63 -12.86
C CYS A 165 7.83 5.98 -13.58
N HIS A 166 6.90 6.14 -14.54
CA HIS A 166 6.73 7.35 -15.35
C HIS A 166 6.66 8.63 -14.52
N SER A 167 6.83 9.76 -15.19
CA SER A 167 6.89 11.02 -14.50
C SER A 167 5.95 12.09 -14.99
N THR A 168 5.43 12.02 -16.20
CA THR A 168 5.19 13.28 -16.89
C THR A 168 3.82 13.49 -17.50
N SER A 169 2.90 12.56 -17.47
CA SER A 169 1.49 13.00 -17.55
C SER A 169 1.23 14.12 -16.53
N ALA A 170 2.21 14.32 -15.69
CA ALA A 170 2.33 15.31 -14.65
C ALA A 170 3.07 16.60 -15.05
N VAL A 171 3.68 16.74 -16.24
CA VAL A 171 4.40 17.96 -16.62
C VAL A 171 3.52 19.20 -16.60
N SER A 172 2.25 19.07 -16.95
CA SER A 172 1.28 20.15 -16.83
C SER A 172 0.93 20.52 -15.39
N TYR A 173 1.26 19.63 -14.44
CA TYR A 173 0.92 19.78 -13.02
C TYR A 173 2.12 20.05 -12.13
N TYR A 174 3.35 19.74 -12.57
CA TYR A 174 4.53 19.73 -11.72
C TYR A 174 5.64 20.67 -12.20
N ASN A 175 6.64 20.81 -11.36
CA ASN A 175 7.76 21.71 -11.59
C ASN A 175 8.58 21.29 -12.82
N LEU A 176 8.75 22.23 -13.77
CA LEU A 176 9.55 22.06 -14.98
C LEU A 176 10.99 21.61 -14.71
N GLU A 177 11.56 21.95 -13.55
CA GLU A 177 12.93 21.57 -13.20
C GLU A 177 13.04 20.07 -12.92
N VAL A 178 12.06 19.50 -12.21
CA VAL A 178 12.02 18.07 -11.93
C VAL A 178 11.82 17.29 -13.22
N TRP A 179 10.88 17.72 -14.02
CA TRP A 179 10.64 17.13 -15.32
C TRP A 179 11.89 17.17 -16.20
N TYR A 180 12.59 18.29 -16.25
CA TYR A 180 13.84 18.42 -17.03
C TYR A 180 14.88 17.39 -16.56
N ARG A 181 15.09 17.22 -15.26
CA ARG A 181 16.05 16.25 -14.69
C ARG A 181 15.69 14.82 -15.06
N MET A 182 14.43 14.45 -14.96
CA MET A 182 13.98 13.10 -15.35
C MET A 182 14.09 12.89 -16.85
N THR A 183 13.75 13.90 -17.66
CA THR A 183 13.93 13.85 -19.10
C THR A 183 15.41 13.64 -19.47
N GLN A 184 16.35 14.26 -18.76
CA GLN A 184 17.79 14.01 -18.97
C GLN A 184 18.16 12.54 -18.70
N MET A 185 17.60 11.94 -17.67
CA MET A 185 17.82 10.51 -17.32
C MET A 185 17.39 9.59 -18.49
N TYR A 186 16.30 9.92 -19.18
CA TYR A 186 15.82 9.14 -20.33
C TYR A 186 16.51 9.49 -21.65
N ALA A 187 16.79 10.78 -21.88
CA ALA A 187 17.26 11.28 -23.17
C ALA A 187 18.78 11.19 -23.36
N VAL A 188 19.54 11.33 -22.28
CA VAL A 188 21.01 11.41 -22.32
C VAL A 188 21.63 10.09 -21.89
N LYS A 189 22.28 9.42 -22.82
CA LYS A 189 22.86 8.09 -22.60
C LYS A 189 23.79 8.02 -21.37
N GLU A 190 24.64 9.01 -21.16
CA GLU A 190 25.56 9.06 -20.03
C GLU A 190 24.80 9.14 -18.70
N VAL A 191 23.71 9.92 -18.64
CA VAL A 191 22.87 10.03 -17.45
C VAL A 191 22.09 8.72 -17.19
N ALA A 192 21.63 8.05 -18.27
CA ALA A 192 21.02 6.72 -18.19
C ALA A 192 22.02 5.68 -17.61
N ASP A 193 23.26 5.70 -18.09
CA ASP A 193 24.33 4.81 -17.59
C ASP A 193 24.62 5.12 -16.08
N HIS A 194 24.62 6.39 -15.67
CA HIS A 194 24.77 6.80 -14.29
C HIS A 194 23.58 6.38 -13.41
N TYR A 195 22.35 6.45 -13.94
CA TYR A 195 21.18 5.94 -13.24
C TYR A 195 21.31 4.43 -12.95
N VAL A 196 21.73 3.66 -13.96
CA VAL A 196 21.97 2.23 -13.77
C VAL A 196 23.05 1.97 -12.69
N GLU A 197 24.19 2.62 -12.79
CA GLU A 197 25.32 2.37 -11.90
C GLU A 197 25.09 2.87 -10.46
N ARG A 198 24.42 4.03 -10.31
CA ARG A 198 24.36 4.75 -9.03
C ARG A 198 23.00 4.62 -8.33
N PHE A 199 21.96 4.17 -9.04
CA PHE A 199 20.64 3.93 -8.48
C PHE A 199 20.21 2.46 -8.63
N VAL A 200 20.14 1.91 -9.85
CA VAL A 200 19.60 0.58 -10.09
C VAL A 200 20.41 -0.51 -9.40
N LYS A 201 21.74 -0.53 -9.57
CA LYS A 201 22.60 -1.55 -8.96
C LYS A 201 22.57 -1.52 -7.43
N PRO A 202 22.68 -0.36 -6.74
CA PRO A 202 22.51 -0.31 -5.30
C PRO A 202 21.14 -0.76 -4.82
N LEU A 203 20.06 -0.45 -5.57
CA LEU A 203 18.73 -0.95 -5.27
C LEU A 203 18.66 -2.47 -5.43
N CYS A 204 19.20 -3.03 -6.53
CA CYS A 204 19.26 -4.47 -6.74
C CYS A 204 19.99 -5.20 -5.62
N ALA A 205 21.05 -4.60 -5.04
CA ALA A 205 21.75 -5.17 -3.90
C ALA A 205 20.82 -5.35 -2.68
N VAL A 206 19.88 -4.41 -2.47
CA VAL A 206 18.86 -4.53 -1.43
C VAL A 206 17.80 -5.58 -1.81
N LEU A 207 17.30 -5.55 -3.04
CA LEU A 207 16.30 -6.52 -3.50
C LEU A 207 16.81 -7.97 -3.42
N ALA A 208 18.10 -8.18 -3.66
CA ALA A 208 18.76 -9.50 -3.53
C ALA A 208 18.80 -10.04 -2.10
N GLU A 209 18.59 -9.22 -1.08
CA GLU A 209 18.46 -9.65 0.32
C GLU A 209 17.10 -10.37 0.55
N TYR A 210 16.17 -10.28 -0.42
CA TYR A 210 14.78 -10.76 -0.32
C TYR A 210 14.38 -11.73 -1.44
N PRO A 211 15.13 -12.82 -1.66
CA PRO A 211 14.86 -13.77 -2.75
C PRO A 211 13.55 -14.54 -2.56
N ASP A 212 13.03 -14.58 -1.35
CA ASP A 212 11.75 -15.19 -0.97
C ASP A 212 10.54 -14.27 -1.25
N VAL A 213 10.76 -12.97 -1.43
CA VAL A 213 9.74 -11.94 -1.59
C VAL A 213 9.74 -11.36 -3.00
N VAL A 214 10.89 -10.87 -3.48
CA VAL A 214 11.00 -10.22 -4.79
C VAL A 214 11.11 -11.28 -5.87
N VAL A 215 9.99 -11.58 -6.52
CA VAL A 215 9.91 -12.64 -7.54
C VAL A 215 9.91 -12.10 -8.96
N MET A 216 9.60 -10.82 -9.13
CA MET A 216 9.59 -10.14 -10.42
C MET A 216 9.99 -8.67 -10.25
N CYS A 217 10.70 -8.13 -11.25
CA CYS A 217 10.96 -6.70 -11.37
C CYS A 217 10.41 -6.18 -12.70
N ALA A 218 9.71 -5.03 -12.66
CA ALA A 218 9.42 -4.25 -13.85
C ALA A 218 10.54 -3.22 -14.05
N ALA A 219 11.20 -3.26 -15.21
CA ALA A 219 12.25 -2.31 -15.53
C ALA A 219 11.71 -0.87 -15.53
N THR A 220 10.53 -0.71 -16.12
CA THR A 220 9.85 0.59 -16.21
C THR A 220 8.33 0.41 -16.16
N SER A 221 7.63 1.51 -15.82
CA SER A 221 6.18 1.64 -15.94
C SER A 221 5.84 2.92 -16.70
N GLU A 222 5.02 2.81 -17.76
CA GLU A 222 4.42 3.90 -18.55
C GLU A 222 5.41 4.93 -19.14
N VAL A 223 6.67 4.56 -19.33
CA VAL A 223 7.67 5.49 -19.91
C VAL A 223 7.38 5.86 -21.36
N GLU A 224 6.52 5.11 -22.03
CA GLU A 224 6.00 5.44 -23.36
C GLU A 224 5.28 6.79 -23.40
N ASN A 225 4.71 7.17 -22.27
CA ASN A 225 4.06 8.46 -22.10
C ASN A 225 5.02 9.65 -22.25
N GLU A 226 6.33 9.39 -22.20
CA GLU A 226 7.39 10.40 -22.37
C GLU A 226 7.99 10.45 -23.76
N MET A 227 7.64 9.50 -24.64
CA MET A 227 8.26 9.42 -25.95
C MET A 227 7.70 10.48 -26.91
N ASN A 228 8.60 11.11 -27.64
CA ASN A 228 8.27 11.85 -28.85
C ASN A 228 8.11 10.86 -30.02
N ASP A 229 7.01 10.13 -30.05
CA ASP A 229 6.73 9.11 -31.06
C ASP A 229 5.23 9.11 -31.40
N PRO A 230 4.85 9.54 -32.62
CA PRO A 230 3.44 9.58 -33.04
C PRO A 230 2.79 8.20 -33.16
N ASP A 231 3.57 7.11 -33.20
CA ASP A 231 3.05 5.75 -33.21
C ASP A 231 2.62 5.27 -31.81
N MET A 232 2.87 6.07 -30.76
CA MET A 232 2.41 5.81 -29.41
C MET A 232 0.99 6.35 -29.21
N GLY A 233 0.09 5.55 -28.67
CA GLY A 233 -1.35 5.82 -28.57
C GLY A 233 -1.75 7.11 -27.85
N ASN A 234 -0.87 7.68 -27.04
CA ASN A 234 -1.12 8.90 -26.25
C ASN A 234 -0.31 10.12 -26.73
N PHE A 235 0.07 10.16 -28.01
CA PHE A 235 0.87 11.27 -28.55
C PHE A 235 0.13 12.60 -28.48
N THR A 236 0.80 13.64 -27.96
CA THR A 236 0.28 15.01 -27.82
C THR A 236 1.24 16.03 -28.42
N GLU A 237 0.75 17.25 -28.76
CA GLU A 237 1.58 18.36 -29.24
C GLU A 237 2.71 18.73 -28.24
N GLU A 238 2.45 18.55 -26.96
CA GLU A 238 3.44 18.78 -25.90
C GLU A 238 4.57 17.75 -25.97
N ARG A 239 4.25 16.47 -26.23
CA ARG A 239 5.24 15.40 -26.43
C ARG A 239 6.03 15.57 -27.73
N GLU A 240 5.41 16.12 -28.77
CA GLU A 240 6.12 16.50 -29.99
C GLU A 240 7.26 17.48 -29.71
N THR A 241 7.04 18.39 -28.77
CA THR A 241 7.98 19.48 -28.46
C THR A 241 9.03 19.08 -27.42
N TYR A 242 8.64 18.35 -26.39
CA TYR A 242 9.44 18.12 -25.17
C TYR A 242 9.71 16.63 -24.89
N GLY A 243 9.13 15.74 -25.68
CA GLY A 243 9.25 14.29 -25.45
C GLY A 243 10.65 13.75 -25.74
N VAL A 244 10.93 12.61 -25.16
CA VAL A 244 12.19 11.88 -25.35
C VAL A 244 12.19 11.13 -26.68
N PRO A 245 13.26 11.18 -27.49
CA PRO A 245 13.37 10.36 -28.69
C PRO A 245 13.22 8.86 -28.36
N ARG A 246 12.43 8.15 -29.17
CA ARG A 246 12.18 6.71 -28.98
C ARG A 246 13.46 5.90 -28.79
N GLU A 247 14.50 6.15 -29.60
CA GLU A 247 15.77 5.43 -29.51
C GLU A 247 16.48 5.63 -28.14
N SER A 248 16.39 6.85 -27.57
CA SER A 248 16.96 7.15 -26.26
C SER A 248 16.18 6.45 -25.16
N MET A 249 14.84 6.47 -25.22
CA MET A 249 14.00 5.77 -24.26
C MET A 249 14.23 4.25 -24.29
N LEU A 250 14.29 3.66 -25.49
CA LEU A 250 14.58 2.23 -25.62
C LEU A 250 15.98 1.88 -25.12
N TYR A 251 16.97 2.78 -25.32
CA TYR A 251 18.28 2.61 -24.71
C TYR A 251 18.18 2.55 -23.18
N PHE A 252 17.46 3.49 -22.57
CA PHE A 252 17.25 3.54 -21.12
C PHE A 252 16.57 2.27 -20.60
N VAL A 253 15.45 1.86 -21.21
CA VAL A 253 14.70 0.66 -20.82
C VAL A 253 15.58 -0.60 -20.90
N ASN A 254 16.34 -0.73 -21.99
CA ASN A 254 17.26 -1.85 -22.20
C ASN A 254 18.39 -1.86 -21.16
N ALA A 255 18.97 -0.70 -20.84
CA ALA A 255 20.02 -0.60 -19.84
C ALA A 255 19.56 -1.02 -18.45
N VAL A 256 18.34 -0.61 -18.06
CA VAL A 256 17.73 -1.04 -16.79
C VAL A 256 17.43 -2.54 -16.79
N ALA A 257 16.81 -3.06 -17.86
CA ALA A 257 16.49 -4.49 -17.97
C ALA A 257 17.74 -5.38 -17.96
N ASP A 258 18.81 -4.96 -18.63
CA ASP A 258 20.10 -5.66 -18.63
C ASP A 258 20.76 -5.65 -17.25
N ALA A 259 20.69 -4.53 -16.53
CA ALA A 259 21.17 -4.44 -15.14
C ALA A 259 20.40 -5.39 -14.22
N LEU A 260 19.07 -5.42 -14.32
CA LEU A 260 18.24 -6.38 -13.58
C LEU A 260 18.63 -7.83 -13.90
N ALA A 261 18.87 -8.16 -15.17
CA ALA A 261 19.28 -9.50 -15.57
C ALA A 261 20.65 -9.89 -15.01
N GLN A 262 21.55 -8.93 -14.86
CA GLN A 262 22.89 -9.15 -14.35
C GLN A 262 22.91 -9.26 -12.81
N GLU A 263 22.21 -8.33 -12.13
CA GLU A 263 22.29 -8.21 -10.66
C GLU A 263 21.28 -9.14 -9.96
N LEU A 264 20.17 -9.50 -10.61
CA LEU A 264 19.08 -10.34 -10.10
C LEU A 264 18.75 -11.47 -11.09
N PRO A 265 19.67 -12.39 -11.40
CA PRO A 265 19.51 -13.36 -12.48
C PRO A 265 18.33 -14.33 -12.30
N ASP A 266 17.96 -14.62 -11.05
CA ASP A 266 16.88 -15.55 -10.69
C ASP A 266 15.50 -14.86 -10.53
N VAL A 267 15.44 -13.52 -10.66
CA VAL A 267 14.20 -12.74 -10.59
C VAL A 267 13.65 -12.52 -11.99
N ASP A 268 12.36 -12.78 -12.18
CA ASP A 268 11.70 -12.54 -13.46
C ASP A 268 11.64 -11.04 -13.79
N ARG A 269 11.65 -10.72 -15.07
CA ARG A 269 11.70 -9.34 -15.57
C ARG A 269 10.55 -9.06 -16.52
N THR A 270 9.91 -7.91 -16.30
CA THR A 270 8.85 -7.39 -17.16
C THR A 270 8.98 -5.88 -17.33
N LEU A 271 7.99 -5.28 -17.95
CA LEU A 271 7.71 -3.85 -17.93
C LEU A 271 6.20 -3.63 -17.83
N CYS A 272 5.79 -2.45 -17.39
CA CYS A 272 4.38 -2.05 -17.33
C CYS A 272 4.12 -1.08 -18.48
N GLY A 273 4.04 -1.62 -19.70
CA GLY A 273 3.91 -0.81 -20.92
C GLY A 273 2.49 -0.32 -21.17
N SER A 274 2.33 0.96 -21.48
CA SER A 274 1.05 1.60 -21.79
C SER A 274 0.74 1.65 -23.29
N THR A 275 1.64 1.16 -24.15
CA THR A 275 1.48 1.21 -25.60
C THR A 275 0.86 -0.06 -26.17
N ASP A 276 0.01 0.10 -27.19
CA ASP A 276 -0.49 -1.02 -28.00
C ASP A 276 0.60 -1.66 -28.87
N ASN A 277 1.66 -0.93 -29.14
CA ASN A 277 2.79 -1.43 -29.94
C ASN A 277 3.80 -2.17 -29.06
N MET A 278 3.38 -3.27 -28.42
CA MET A 278 4.22 -4.09 -27.55
C MET A 278 5.49 -4.63 -28.24
N THR A 279 5.53 -4.62 -29.58
CA THR A 279 6.70 -5.11 -30.34
C THR A 279 7.93 -4.22 -30.22
N ILE A 280 7.79 -2.98 -29.74
CA ILE A 280 8.94 -2.08 -29.52
C ILE A 280 9.95 -2.65 -28.53
N TYR A 281 9.50 -3.55 -27.65
CA TYR A 281 10.34 -4.18 -26.61
C TYR A 281 10.86 -5.57 -27.00
N SER A 282 10.78 -5.95 -28.28
CA SER A 282 11.21 -7.29 -28.75
C SER A 282 12.70 -7.59 -28.52
N GLU A 283 13.53 -6.56 -28.43
CA GLU A 283 14.99 -6.65 -28.18
C GLU A 283 15.35 -6.43 -26.69
N THR A 284 14.38 -6.14 -25.83
CA THR A 284 14.62 -5.89 -24.41
C THR A 284 14.77 -7.22 -23.65
N ASN A 285 15.72 -7.29 -22.71
CA ASN A 285 16.03 -8.49 -21.93
C ASN A 285 14.95 -8.79 -20.87
N LEU A 286 13.78 -9.20 -21.31
CA LEU A 286 12.63 -9.54 -20.46
C LEU A 286 12.44 -11.06 -20.39
N THR A 287 11.78 -11.53 -19.32
CA THR A 287 11.28 -12.90 -19.19
C THR A 287 9.77 -12.99 -19.40
N TYR A 288 9.06 -11.89 -19.19
CA TYR A 288 7.64 -11.70 -19.48
C TYR A 288 7.43 -10.38 -20.22
N LEU A 289 6.53 -10.38 -21.18
CA LEU A 289 6.09 -9.15 -21.84
C LEU A 289 4.85 -8.62 -21.12
N GLY A 290 4.95 -7.42 -20.56
CA GLY A 290 3.88 -6.75 -19.83
C GLY A 290 3.13 -5.74 -20.67
N HIS A 291 1.82 -5.58 -20.41
CA HIS A 291 0.96 -4.59 -21.06
C HIS A 291 -0.08 -4.06 -20.08
N GLN A 292 -0.44 -2.78 -20.20
CA GLN A 292 -1.54 -2.17 -19.45
C GLN A 292 -2.80 -2.09 -20.32
N GLU A 293 -3.98 -2.36 -19.75
CA GLU A 293 -5.25 -2.31 -20.46
C GLU A 293 -6.37 -1.70 -19.61
N TYR A 294 -6.87 -0.54 -20.02
CA TYR A 294 -7.97 0.17 -19.38
C TYR A 294 -9.24 0.24 -20.24
N ASN A 295 -9.23 -0.31 -21.45
CA ASN A 295 -10.35 -0.29 -22.39
C ASN A 295 -10.94 -1.68 -22.61
N ALA A 296 -11.21 -2.38 -21.53
CA ALA A 296 -11.60 -3.78 -21.51
C ALA A 296 -12.78 -4.16 -22.41
N ASP A 297 -13.71 -3.23 -22.69
CA ASP A 297 -14.90 -3.52 -23.48
C ASP A 297 -14.73 -3.39 -25.00
N SER A 298 -13.74 -2.60 -25.45
CA SER A 298 -13.56 -2.33 -26.88
C SER A 298 -12.31 -2.95 -27.50
N ARG A 299 -11.29 -3.23 -26.68
CA ARG A 299 -9.96 -3.64 -27.14
C ARG A 299 -9.42 -4.91 -26.46
N ALA A 300 -10.08 -5.41 -25.40
CA ALA A 300 -9.60 -6.57 -24.68
C ALA A 300 -9.44 -7.82 -25.55
N ASP A 301 -10.32 -7.99 -26.56
CA ASP A 301 -10.22 -9.12 -27.49
C ASP A 301 -9.01 -9.00 -28.42
N ASP A 302 -8.71 -7.80 -28.93
CA ASP A 302 -7.58 -7.57 -29.80
C ASP A 302 -6.26 -7.75 -29.04
N ILE A 303 -6.14 -7.14 -27.86
CA ILE A 303 -4.98 -7.29 -26.99
C ILE A 303 -4.82 -8.74 -26.54
N ALA A 304 -5.90 -9.37 -26.07
CA ALA A 304 -5.85 -10.78 -25.64
C ALA A 304 -5.45 -11.75 -26.74
N ASN A 305 -5.64 -11.39 -28.01
CA ASN A 305 -5.19 -12.17 -29.16
C ASN A 305 -3.73 -11.90 -29.59
N PHE A 306 -3.09 -10.87 -29.05
CA PHE A 306 -1.66 -10.63 -29.30
C PHE A 306 -0.82 -11.82 -28.88
N ARG A 307 0.26 -12.08 -29.60
CA ARG A 307 1.18 -13.20 -29.31
C ARG A 307 2.62 -12.71 -29.32
N SER A 308 3.35 -13.14 -28.31
CA SER A 308 4.78 -12.90 -28.14
C SER A 308 5.52 -14.24 -28.01
N PRO A 309 6.81 -14.31 -28.35
CA PRO A 309 7.66 -15.45 -27.99
C PRO A 309 7.85 -15.58 -26.46
N LEU A 310 7.67 -14.48 -25.71
CA LEU A 310 7.68 -14.45 -24.25
C LEU A 310 6.27 -14.70 -23.71
N PRO A 311 6.14 -15.32 -22.53
CA PRO A 311 4.87 -15.32 -21.79
C PRO A 311 4.43 -13.88 -21.51
N MET A 312 3.12 -13.67 -21.48
CA MET A 312 2.52 -12.33 -21.40
C MET A 312 1.77 -12.11 -20.12
N LEU A 313 1.79 -10.86 -19.64
CA LEU A 313 1.10 -10.39 -18.45
C LEU A 313 0.28 -9.13 -18.76
N ILE A 314 -0.90 -9.02 -18.18
CA ILE A 314 -1.52 -7.72 -17.98
C ILE A 314 -0.91 -7.13 -16.71
N THR A 315 0.03 -6.23 -16.89
CA THR A 315 0.75 -5.62 -15.78
C THR A 315 -0.04 -4.53 -15.08
N GLU A 316 -1.09 -4.03 -15.72
CA GLU A 316 -2.04 -3.13 -15.08
C GLU A 316 -3.37 -3.14 -15.82
N PHE A 317 -4.48 -3.20 -15.09
CA PHE A 317 -5.80 -2.93 -15.64
C PHE A 317 -6.73 -2.34 -14.59
N GLY A 318 -7.66 -1.49 -15.04
CA GLY A 318 -8.69 -0.93 -14.21
C GLY A 318 -10.04 -0.88 -14.92
N LEU A 319 -11.10 -1.28 -14.23
CA LEU A 319 -12.48 -1.16 -14.69
C LEU A 319 -13.21 -0.27 -13.69
N GLY A 320 -13.40 0.98 -14.05
CA GLY A 320 -13.96 2.00 -13.15
C GLY A 320 -15.49 2.06 -13.15
N ASP A 321 -16.08 2.51 -12.05
CA ASP A 321 -17.52 2.61 -11.82
C ASP A 321 -18.26 3.44 -12.87
N GLY A 322 -17.62 4.50 -13.37
CA GLY A 322 -18.26 5.43 -14.31
C GLY A 322 -18.65 4.84 -15.67
N LYS A 323 -18.14 3.64 -15.98
CA LYS A 323 -18.43 2.92 -17.24
C LYS A 323 -19.56 1.89 -17.09
N TYR A 324 -19.94 1.53 -15.86
CA TYR A 324 -20.90 0.46 -15.60
C TYR A 324 -22.10 1.01 -14.82
N PRO A 325 -23.33 0.70 -15.23
CA PRO A 325 -24.54 1.22 -14.62
C PRO A 325 -24.83 0.64 -13.22
N SER A 326 -24.16 -0.44 -12.85
CA SER A 326 -24.28 -1.04 -11.51
C SER A 326 -23.00 -1.74 -11.09
N GLU A 327 -22.81 -1.91 -9.79
CA GLU A 327 -21.70 -2.70 -9.24
C GLU A 327 -21.74 -4.16 -9.68
N GLU A 328 -22.91 -4.73 -9.92
CA GLU A 328 -23.06 -6.10 -10.44
C GLU A 328 -22.50 -6.21 -11.86
N GLU A 329 -22.77 -5.23 -12.73
CA GLU A 329 -22.20 -5.21 -14.08
C GLU A 329 -20.68 -4.99 -14.06
N LEU A 330 -20.18 -4.19 -13.14
CA LEU A 330 -18.74 -4.03 -12.92
C LEU A 330 -18.11 -5.38 -12.50
N VAL A 331 -18.71 -6.10 -11.55
CA VAL A 331 -18.26 -7.44 -11.15
C VAL A 331 -18.22 -8.38 -12.36
N ASN A 332 -19.31 -8.43 -13.13
CA ASN A 332 -19.37 -9.29 -14.31
C ASN A 332 -18.32 -8.92 -15.37
N ALA A 333 -18.03 -7.64 -15.56
CA ALA A 333 -16.99 -7.17 -16.47
C ALA A 333 -15.59 -7.58 -15.99
N GLN A 334 -15.30 -7.44 -14.70
CA GLN A 334 -14.05 -7.89 -14.08
C GLN A 334 -13.80 -9.39 -14.28
N LEU A 335 -14.83 -10.21 -14.12
CA LEU A 335 -14.71 -11.66 -14.31
C LEU A 335 -14.54 -12.05 -15.78
N ARG A 336 -15.34 -11.44 -16.69
CA ARG A 336 -15.20 -11.68 -18.15
C ARG A 336 -13.81 -11.30 -18.66
N PHE A 337 -13.25 -10.18 -18.18
CA PHE A 337 -11.89 -9.74 -18.52
C PHE A 337 -10.88 -10.84 -18.19
N ARG A 338 -10.91 -11.35 -16.97
CA ARG A 338 -10.01 -12.41 -16.51
C ARG A 338 -10.15 -13.70 -17.34
N ASP A 339 -11.38 -14.14 -17.56
CA ASP A 339 -11.64 -15.34 -18.34
C ASP A 339 -11.14 -15.22 -19.79
N ASN A 340 -11.27 -14.04 -20.40
CA ASN A 340 -10.79 -13.77 -21.74
C ASN A 340 -9.26 -13.94 -21.84
N PHE A 341 -8.52 -13.26 -20.98
CA PHE A 341 -7.05 -13.33 -20.99
C PHE A 341 -6.54 -14.74 -20.62
N ARG A 342 -7.19 -15.40 -19.67
CA ARG A 342 -6.87 -16.79 -19.32
C ARG A 342 -7.10 -17.76 -20.48
N ALA A 343 -8.19 -17.60 -21.22
CA ALA A 343 -8.48 -18.40 -22.41
C ALA A 343 -7.46 -18.19 -23.55
N LYS A 344 -6.66 -17.14 -23.49
CA LYS A 344 -5.62 -16.78 -24.46
C LYS A 344 -4.20 -17.07 -24.00
N ASP A 345 -4.05 -17.84 -22.93
CA ASP A 345 -2.76 -18.28 -22.37
C ASP A 345 -1.87 -17.14 -21.82
N TRP A 346 -2.46 -16.02 -21.38
CA TRP A 346 -1.75 -15.01 -20.62
C TRP A 346 -1.47 -15.54 -19.20
N SER A 347 -0.30 -15.25 -18.66
CA SER A 347 0.18 -15.83 -17.42
C SER A 347 -0.41 -15.19 -16.16
N GLY A 348 -0.99 -14.00 -16.28
CA GLY A 348 -1.57 -13.31 -15.13
C GLY A 348 -1.97 -11.87 -15.43
N TRP A 349 -2.47 -11.22 -14.42
CA TRP A 349 -2.85 -9.82 -14.44
C TRP A 349 -2.56 -9.16 -13.11
N PHE A 350 -2.46 -7.82 -13.13
CA PHE A 350 -2.36 -6.96 -11.96
C PHE A 350 -3.47 -5.93 -12.01
N MET A 351 -4.35 -5.96 -11.04
CA MET A 351 -5.47 -5.04 -10.95
C MET A 351 -5.02 -3.69 -10.38
N TRP A 352 -5.42 -2.60 -11.00
CA TRP A 352 -5.43 -1.28 -10.41
C TRP A 352 -6.77 -1.05 -9.72
N CYS A 353 -6.88 -0.87 -8.39
CA CYS A 353 -5.85 -1.06 -7.37
C CYS A 353 -6.49 -1.41 -6.02
N TRP A 354 -5.67 -1.62 -4.98
CA TRP A 354 -6.14 -1.87 -3.61
C TRP A 354 -6.95 -0.70 -3.07
N SER A 355 -6.30 0.45 -2.95
CA SER A 355 -6.91 1.73 -2.60
C SER A 355 -6.02 2.83 -3.17
N SER A 356 -6.58 3.75 -3.91
CA SER A 356 -5.81 4.85 -4.48
C SER A 356 -5.88 6.10 -3.62
N HIS A 357 -6.68 6.12 -2.55
CA HIS A 357 -6.98 7.30 -1.74
C HIS A 357 -7.24 8.58 -2.54
N SER A 358 -7.15 8.52 -3.86
CA SER A 358 -7.46 9.66 -4.71
C SER A 358 -8.96 9.90 -4.68
N SER A 359 -9.34 11.10 -4.41
CA SER A 359 -10.71 11.58 -4.43
C SER A 359 -11.37 11.29 -5.80
N GLY A 360 -11.92 10.11 -5.97
CA GLY A 360 -12.64 9.77 -7.18
C GLY A 360 -12.16 8.56 -7.95
N SER A 361 -11.16 7.82 -7.50
CA SER A 361 -10.82 6.58 -8.17
C SER A 361 -11.95 5.57 -8.02
N SER A 362 -12.54 5.23 -9.14
CA SER A 362 -13.59 4.22 -9.23
C SER A 362 -13.01 2.80 -9.34
N TYR A 363 -11.69 2.65 -9.22
CA TYR A 363 -10.98 1.38 -9.39
C TYR A 363 -10.74 0.63 -8.08
N ASP A 364 -10.83 1.32 -6.94
CA ASP A 364 -10.48 0.79 -5.63
C ASP A 364 -11.33 -0.42 -5.23
N LEU A 365 -10.71 -1.41 -4.58
CA LEU A 365 -11.44 -2.52 -3.97
C LEU A 365 -12.09 -2.15 -2.64
N ILE A 366 -11.65 -1.06 -2.02
CA ILE A 366 -12.18 -0.56 -0.76
C ILE A 366 -13.14 0.59 -1.03
N ALA A 367 -14.26 0.64 -0.31
CA ALA A 367 -15.25 1.70 -0.45
C ALA A 367 -14.74 3.04 0.08
N LYS A 368 -15.04 4.13 -0.63
CA LYS A 368 -14.52 5.48 -0.36
C LYS A 368 -14.92 6.07 0.99
N ASN A 369 -16.07 5.72 1.53
CA ASN A 369 -16.66 6.34 2.73
C ASN A 369 -16.59 5.43 3.95
N GLY A 370 -15.97 4.27 3.80
CA GLY A 370 -15.76 3.35 4.90
C GLY A 370 -14.30 3.39 5.32
N GLY A 371 -14.03 3.03 6.53
CA GLY A 371 -12.68 2.70 6.92
C GLY A 371 -12.08 1.65 5.96
N LEU A 372 -10.79 1.39 6.04
CA LEU A 372 -10.06 0.40 5.21
C LEU A 372 -10.63 -1.03 5.26
N THR A 373 -11.75 -1.23 5.93
CA THR A 373 -12.44 -2.52 6.10
C THR A 373 -13.72 -2.67 5.28
N ASP A 374 -14.15 -1.64 4.56
CA ASP A 374 -15.39 -1.69 3.78
C ASP A 374 -15.11 -2.12 2.35
N PHE A 375 -15.12 -3.43 2.12
CA PHE A 375 -14.89 -4.00 0.81
C PHE A 375 -16.12 -3.86 -0.09
N ARG A 376 -15.86 -3.57 -1.34
CA ARG A 376 -16.87 -3.55 -2.40
C ARG A 376 -17.26 -4.98 -2.81
N LYS A 377 -18.41 -5.15 -3.45
CA LYS A 377 -18.88 -6.46 -3.96
C LYS A 377 -17.88 -7.11 -4.90
N VAL A 378 -17.14 -6.30 -5.69
CA VAL A 378 -16.11 -6.81 -6.58
C VAL A 378 -15.00 -7.53 -5.83
N ALA A 379 -14.59 -7.06 -4.66
CA ALA A 379 -13.56 -7.72 -3.85
C ALA A 379 -13.97 -9.14 -3.45
N TYR A 380 -15.22 -9.32 -2.99
CA TYR A 380 -15.73 -10.64 -2.62
C TYR A 380 -15.96 -11.56 -3.81
N ALA A 381 -16.38 -11.02 -4.96
CA ALA A 381 -16.54 -11.79 -6.18
C ALA A 381 -15.18 -12.30 -6.70
N LEU A 382 -14.15 -11.47 -6.61
CA LEU A 382 -12.78 -11.87 -6.96
C LEU A 382 -12.25 -12.94 -6.03
N HIS A 383 -12.47 -12.84 -4.72
CA HIS A 383 -12.08 -13.87 -3.76
C HIS A 383 -12.64 -15.25 -4.14
N ASP A 384 -13.94 -15.36 -4.36
CA ASP A 384 -14.58 -16.63 -4.73
C ASP A 384 -14.10 -17.14 -6.09
N TYR A 385 -13.95 -16.24 -7.06
CA TYR A 385 -13.44 -16.58 -8.39
C TYR A 385 -12.02 -17.17 -8.32
N ILE A 386 -11.13 -16.53 -7.58
CA ILE A 386 -9.74 -16.94 -7.42
C ILE A 386 -9.68 -18.31 -6.71
N GLU A 387 -10.41 -18.48 -5.62
CA GLU A 387 -10.44 -19.74 -4.87
C GLU A 387 -10.98 -20.89 -5.72
N ASN A 388 -12.11 -20.70 -6.41
CA ASN A 388 -12.71 -21.70 -7.29
C ASN A 388 -11.79 -22.07 -8.44
N TYR A 389 -11.11 -21.08 -9.03
CA TYR A 389 -10.16 -21.36 -10.10
C TYR A 389 -8.97 -22.22 -9.61
N ARG A 390 -8.36 -21.87 -8.48
CA ARG A 390 -7.24 -22.64 -7.92
C ARG A 390 -7.63 -24.07 -7.58
N ALA A 391 -8.82 -24.25 -7.02
CA ALA A 391 -9.34 -25.58 -6.75
C ALA A 391 -9.50 -26.39 -8.06
N ALA A 392 -10.15 -25.81 -9.06
CA ALA A 392 -10.31 -26.45 -10.36
C ALA A 392 -8.95 -26.75 -11.04
N TYR A 393 -7.98 -25.85 -10.94
CA TYR A 393 -6.62 -26.05 -11.46
C TYR A 393 -5.92 -27.24 -10.79
N ARG A 394 -6.10 -27.43 -9.49
CA ARG A 394 -5.57 -28.58 -8.74
C ARG A 394 -6.39 -29.87 -8.90
N GLY A 395 -7.51 -29.80 -9.65
CA GLY A 395 -8.44 -30.92 -9.79
C GLY A 395 -9.27 -31.21 -8.53
N GLU A 396 -9.41 -30.22 -7.67
CA GLU A 396 -10.17 -30.26 -6.43
C GLU A 396 -11.63 -29.85 -6.66
N THR A 397 -12.54 -30.37 -5.83
CA THR A 397 -13.94 -29.96 -5.78
C THR A 397 -14.19 -29.29 -4.44
N ILE A 398 -14.64 -28.03 -4.45
CA ILE A 398 -14.99 -27.28 -3.24
C ILE A 398 -16.39 -27.67 -2.80
N ALA A 399 -16.51 -28.38 -1.68
CA ALA A 399 -17.80 -28.69 -1.05
C ALA A 399 -18.26 -27.53 -0.14
N VAL A 400 -17.32 -26.91 0.57
CA VAL A 400 -17.49 -25.65 1.30
C VAL A 400 -16.21 -24.86 1.17
N ASN A 401 -16.31 -23.61 0.75
CA ASN A 401 -15.16 -22.71 0.62
C ASN A 401 -14.46 -22.51 1.97
N THR A 402 -13.16 -22.33 1.92
CA THR A 402 -12.39 -22.01 3.12
C THR A 402 -12.75 -20.59 3.57
N PRO A 403 -13.14 -20.40 4.83
CA PRO A 403 -13.28 -19.05 5.36
C PRO A 403 -11.91 -18.37 5.33
N THR A 404 -11.88 -17.08 5.12
CA THR A 404 -10.63 -16.32 5.11
C THR A 404 -10.56 -15.40 6.32
N MET A 405 -9.57 -15.58 7.18
CA MET A 405 -9.33 -14.73 8.33
C MET A 405 -8.53 -13.51 7.92
N PHE A 406 -8.99 -12.32 8.33
CA PHE A 406 -8.21 -11.11 8.23
C PHE A 406 -7.14 -10.99 9.31
N PHE A 407 -6.29 -10.00 9.18
CA PHE A 407 -5.21 -9.75 10.13
C PHE A 407 -5.74 -9.54 11.53
N ASN A 408 -5.19 -10.30 12.49
CA ASN A 408 -5.50 -10.17 13.91
C ASN A 408 -4.62 -9.09 14.53
N LYS A 409 -5.22 -7.99 14.95
CA LYS A 409 -4.52 -6.85 15.60
C LYS A 409 -4.18 -7.08 17.06
N GLY A 410 -4.69 -8.15 17.68
CA GLY A 410 -4.52 -8.39 19.12
C GLY A 410 -5.46 -7.61 20.02
N ASN A 411 -6.35 -6.79 19.47
CA ASN A 411 -7.31 -5.95 20.20
C ASN A 411 -8.68 -6.60 20.44
N GLY A 412 -8.83 -7.87 20.06
CA GLY A 412 -10.08 -8.62 20.18
C GLY A 412 -11.05 -8.49 19.02
N THR A 413 -10.78 -7.62 18.05
CA THR A 413 -11.56 -7.58 16.82
C THR A 413 -11.15 -8.75 15.93
N VAL A 414 -12.13 -9.55 15.51
CA VAL A 414 -11.91 -10.73 14.65
C VAL A 414 -12.77 -10.60 13.42
N GLU A 415 -12.16 -10.62 12.26
CA GLU A 415 -12.84 -10.45 10.98
C GLU A 415 -12.53 -11.61 10.03
N TRP A 416 -13.53 -12.04 9.26
CA TRP A 416 -13.35 -13.08 8.24
C TRP A 416 -14.37 -12.97 7.11
N ILE A 417 -14.00 -13.48 5.93
CA ILE A 417 -14.92 -13.67 4.81
C ILE A 417 -15.62 -15.01 4.98
N LYS A 418 -16.95 -15.00 4.89
CA LYS A 418 -17.74 -16.22 4.92
C LYS A 418 -17.73 -16.94 3.56
N PRO A 419 -17.84 -18.27 3.55
CA PRO A 419 -18.16 -19.04 2.34
C PRO A 419 -19.45 -18.58 1.68
N THR A 420 -19.55 -18.73 0.35
CA THR A 420 -20.80 -18.51 -0.38
C THR A 420 -21.88 -19.55 -0.07
N GLN A 421 -21.47 -20.79 0.22
CA GLN A 421 -22.38 -21.86 0.56
C GLN A 421 -23.06 -21.59 1.91
N SER A 422 -24.29 -22.08 2.07
CA SER A 422 -24.99 -22.08 3.37
C SER A 422 -24.20 -22.92 4.37
N HIS A 423 -23.85 -22.35 5.50
CA HIS A 423 -23.02 -22.99 6.51
C HIS A 423 -23.37 -22.51 7.93
N THR A 424 -22.93 -23.26 8.92
CA THR A 424 -22.77 -22.82 10.31
C THR A 424 -21.30 -22.52 10.57
N TYR A 425 -21.02 -21.71 11.59
CA TYR A 425 -19.63 -21.43 11.96
C TYR A 425 -19.39 -21.57 13.45
N ARG A 426 -18.14 -21.81 13.81
CA ARG A 426 -17.62 -21.79 15.17
C ARG A 426 -16.32 -20.99 15.20
N LEU A 427 -16.31 -19.91 15.99
CA LEU A 427 -15.11 -19.11 16.22
C LEU A 427 -14.43 -19.59 17.50
N GLU A 428 -13.14 -19.81 17.44
CA GLU A 428 -12.31 -20.30 18.53
C GLU A 428 -11.11 -19.38 18.75
N ARG A 429 -10.60 -19.34 19.98
CA ARG A 429 -9.42 -18.61 20.39
C ARG A 429 -8.40 -19.53 21.03
N SER A 430 -7.12 -19.33 20.72
CA SER A 430 -5.97 -19.89 21.45
C SER A 430 -5.17 -18.74 22.07
N VAL A 431 -4.84 -18.86 23.34
CA VAL A 431 -3.99 -17.94 24.10
C VAL A 431 -2.66 -18.62 24.39
N ASN A 432 -1.54 -17.93 24.16
CA ASN A 432 -0.17 -18.43 24.37
C ASN A 432 0.11 -19.80 23.70
N GLY A 433 -0.54 -20.07 22.57
CA GLY A 433 -0.43 -21.36 21.88
C GLY A 433 -1.11 -22.52 22.61
N GLY A 434 -1.93 -22.26 23.61
CA GLY A 434 -2.69 -23.26 24.35
C GLY A 434 -3.86 -23.82 23.56
N ALA A 435 -4.71 -24.61 24.24
CA ALA A 435 -5.87 -25.24 23.65
C ALA A 435 -6.86 -24.21 23.07
N TRP A 436 -7.53 -24.59 21.98
CA TRP A 436 -8.58 -23.79 21.37
C TRP A 436 -9.83 -23.77 22.26
N THR A 437 -10.34 -22.58 22.53
CA THR A 437 -11.55 -22.33 23.30
C THR A 437 -12.62 -21.74 22.39
N VAL A 438 -13.81 -22.30 22.39
CA VAL A 438 -14.95 -21.77 21.63
C VAL A 438 -15.37 -20.43 22.22
N LEU A 439 -15.41 -19.41 21.40
CA LEU A 439 -15.92 -18.08 21.74
C LEU A 439 -17.40 -17.97 21.39
N THR A 440 -17.77 -18.38 20.19
CA THR A 440 -19.14 -18.28 19.72
C THR A 440 -19.42 -19.25 18.56
N THR A 441 -20.69 -19.58 18.38
CA THR A 441 -21.26 -20.25 17.20
C THR A 441 -22.28 -19.38 16.46
N GLY A 442 -22.36 -18.09 16.83
CA GLY A 442 -23.26 -17.09 16.27
C GLY A 442 -22.97 -15.71 16.86
N GLY A 443 -23.73 -14.69 16.45
CA GLY A 443 -23.63 -13.35 17.04
C GLY A 443 -22.54 -12.45 16.46
N ALA A 444 -21.80 -12.88 15.42
CA ALA A 444 -20.98 -11.96 14.66
C ALA A 444 -21.87 -11.00 13.85
N THR A 445 -21.45 -9.75 13.74
CA THR A 445 -22.06 -8.79 12.82
C THR A 445 -21.63 -9.08 11.39
N VAL A 446 -22.41 -8.66 10.41
CA VAL A 446 -22.13 -8.87 8.98
C VAL A 446 -22.16 -7.52 8.29
N ASP A 447 -21.21 -7.29 7.39
CA ASP A 447 -21.15 -6.07 6.59
C ASP A 447 -22.38 -5.87 5.70
N ALA A 448 -22.53 -4.69 5.10
CA ALA A 448 -23.67 -4.34 4.24
C ALA A 448 -23.78 -5.25 2.99
N VAL A 449 -22.65 -5.81 2.53
CA VAL A 449 -22.62 -6.78 1.43
C VAL A 449 -23.03 -8.18 1.88
N GLY A 450 -23.00 -8.45 3.18
CA GLY A 450 -23.37 -9.75 3.76
C GLY A 450 -22.28 -10.81 3.64
N ARG A 451 -21.01 -10.41 3.50
CA ARG A 451 -19.88 -11.31 3.25
C ARG A 451 -18.80 -11.28 4.33
N LYS A 452 -18.50 -10.13 4.90
CA LYS A 452 -17.51 -10.00 5.97
C LYS A 452 -18.20 -10.10 7.33
N TYR A 453 -17.75 -11.03 8.16
CA TYR A 453 -18.16 -11.19 9.54
C TYR A 453 -17.17 -10.50 10.45
N THR A 454 -17.69 -9.80 11.45
CA THR A 454 -16.91 -9.15 12.51
C THR A 454 -17.43 -9.60 13.88
N TYR A 455 -16.53 -10.01 14.74
CA TYR A 455 -16.80 -10.38 16.13
C TYR A 455 -15.85 -9.66 17.07
N GLN A 456 -16.38 -9.10 18.16
CA GLN A 456 -15.56 -8.49 19.21
C GLN A 456 -15.39 -9.45 20.38
N ASP A 457 -14.16 -9.92 20.60
CA ASP A 457 -13.79 -10.71 21.77
C ASP A 457 -13.54 -9.78 22.96
N THR A 458 -14.54 -9.64 23.81
CA THR A 458 -14.48 -8.82 25.04
C THR A 458 -13.86 -9.56 26.22
N THR A 459 -13.37 -10.79 26.01
CA THR A 459 -12.86 -11.67 27.08
C THR A 459 -11.36 -11.93 26.97
N LEU A 460 -10.63 -11.05 26.25
CA LEU A 460 -9.18 -11.14 26.14
C LEU A 460 -8.51 -11.10 27.52
N PRO A 461 -7.47 -11.93 27.77
CA PRO A 461 -6.59 -11.74 28.90
C PRO A 461 -5.87 -10.40 28.87
N ALA A 462 -5.33 -9.97 29.99
CA ALA A 462 -4.58 -8.72 30.09
C ALA A 462 -3.23 -8.76 29.34
N GLU A 463 -2.67 -9.92 29.10
CA GLU A 463 -1.38 -10.10 28.44
C GLU A 463 -1.25 -11.47 27.77
N GLY A 464 -0.24 -11.63 26.93
CA GLY A 464 0.07 -12.87 26.22
C GLY A 464 -0.11 -12.73 24.71
N THR A 465 -0.08 -13.85 24.00
CA THR A 465 -0.36 -13.90 22.56
C THR A 465 -1.75 -14.48 22.31
N VAL A 466 -2.40 -14.01 21.25
CA VAL A 466 -3.71 -14.49 20.81
C VAL A 466 -3.69 -14.89 19.34
N GLN A 467 -4.42 -15.96 19.04
CA GLN A 467 -4.72 -16.41 17.68
C GLN A 467 -6.18 -16.85 17.62
N TYR A 468 -6.85 -16.54 16.53
CA TYR A 468 -8.23 -16.96 16.30
C TYR A 468 -8.30 -18.00 15.18
N ARG A 469 -9.34 -18.85 15.24
CA ARG A 469 -9.66 -19.79 14.19
C ARG A 469 -11.17 -19.82 13.96
N VAL A 470 -11.60 -19.73 12.72
CA VAL A 470 -12.98 -20.01 12.35
C VAL A 470 -13.08 -21.35 11.63
N ILE A 471 -14.07 -22.15 12.03
CA ILE A 471 -14.42 -23.42 11.43
C ILE A 471 -15.83 -23.28 10.87
N VAL A 472 -16.02 -23.57 9.60
CA VAL A 472 -17.31 -23.58 8.92
C VAL A 472 -17.75 -25.00 8.60
N THR A 473 -19.06 -25.26 8.66
CA THR A 473 -19.64 -26.58 8.39
C THR A 473 -20.84 -26.44 7.47
N ALA A 474 -20.84 -27.14 6.36
CA ALA A 474 -21.93 -27.22 5.39
C ALA A 474 -22.24 -28.72 5.10
N GLY A 475 -23.34 -29.23 5.65
CA GLY A 475 -23.62 -30.68 5.63
C GLY A 475 -22.52 -31.44 6.39
N ASP A 476 -21.90 -32.37 5.71
CA ASP A 476 -20.79 -33.19 6.23
C ASP A 476 -19.40 -32.59 5.98
N ALA A 477 -19.33 -31.51 5.20
CA ALA A 477 -18.07 -30.83 4.87
C ALA A 477 -17.70 -29.78 5.91
N THR A 478 -16.41 -29.71 6.22
CA THR A 478 -15.84 -28.69 7.11
C THR A 478 -14.61 -28.05 6.47
N ALA A 479 -14.44 -26.76 6.67
CA ALA A 479 -13.23 -26.03 6.34
C ALA A 479 -12.87 -25.08 7.49
N SER A 480 -11.60 -24.71 7.60
CA SER A 480 -11.14 -23.80 8.66
C SER A 480 -9.98 -22.94 8.24
N ALA A 481 -9.91 -21.75 8.80
CA ALA A 481 -8.76 -20.85 8.70
C ALA A 481 -8.39 -20.27 10.07
N SER A 482 -7.12 -19.95 10.23
CA SER A 482 -6.59 -19.31 11.43
C SER A 482 -5.96 -17.96 11.06
N SER A 483 -6.08 -16.99 11.94
CA SER A 483 -5.38 -15.71 11.85
C SER A 483 -3.88 -15.87 12.17
N ASN A 484 -3.12 -14.78 11.96
CA ASN A 484 -1.79 -14.64 12.55
C ASN A 484 -1.90 -14.72 14.09
N ARG A 485 -0.78 -15.12 14.72
CA ARG A 485 -0.61 -15.02 16.17
C ARG A 485 0.05 -13.68 16.50
N VAL A 486 -0.51 -12.95 17.45
CA VAL A 486 -0.05 -11.61 17.81
C VAL A 486 -0.12 -11.41 19.31
N ASN A 487 0.69 -10.49 19.84
CA ASN A 487 0.56 -10.06 21.23
C ASN A 487 -0.80 -9.40 21.46
N ILE A 488 -1.40 -9.70 22.61
CA ILE A 488 -2.64 -9.04 23.02
C ILE A 488 -2.32 -7.58 23.28
N LEU A 489 -2.99 -6.72 22.53
CA LEU A 489 -2.87 -5.28 22.71
C LEU A 489 -3.73 -4.83 23.88
N GLN A 490 -3.12 -4.11 24.78
CA GLN A 490 -3.90 -3.36 25.77
C GLN A 490 -4.61 -2.21 25.03
N PRO A 491 -5.81 -1.80 25.51
CA PRO A 491 -6.42 -0.60 24.97
C PRO A 491 -5.41 0.53 24.94
N ALA A 492 -5.28 1.16 23.79
CA ALA A 492 -4.39 2.30 23.65
C ALA A 492 -4.78 3.36 24.70
N VAL A 493 -3.79 3.87 25.43
CA VAL A 493 -4.04 4.91 26.40
C VAL A 493 -4.14 6.23 25.65
N ASN A 494 -5.31 6.88 25.73
CA ASN A 494 -5.46 8.23 25.23
C ASN A 494 -4.58 9.18 26.06
N LEU A 495 -3.64 9.83 25.40
CA LEU A 495 -2.69 10.77 26.03
C LEU A 495 -3.27 12.18 26.19
N VAL A 496 -4.39 12.49 25.51
CA VAL A 496 -5.04 13.79 25.58
C VAL A 496 -5.80 13.93 26.91
N GLN A 497 -5.52 15.00 27.62
CA GLN A 497 -6.26 15.32 28.85
C GLN A 497 -7.60 15.98 28.49
N ASN A 498 -8.66 15.61 29.22
CA ASN A 498 -10.00 16.17 29.01
C ASN A 498 -10.42 16.13 27.54
N HIS A 499 -10.29 14.97 26.94
CA HIS A 499 -10.42 14.70 25.51
C HIS A 499 -11.84 14.94 24.96
N GLY A 500 -12.89 14.78 25.78
CA GLY A 500 -14.29 15.03 25.45
C GLY A 500 -14.81 16.34 26.07
N PHE A 501 -13.95 17.22 26.54
CA PHE A 501 -14.31 18.56 27.09
C PHE A 501 -15.32 18.54 28.25
N GLU A 502 -15.49 17.42 28.92
CA GLU A 502 -16.45 17.24 30.00
C GLU A 502 -16.07 18.01 31.31
N ASN A 503 -14.84 18.51 31.38
CA ASN A 503 -14.32 19.33 32.47
C ASN A 503 -13.87 20.72 31.96
N ASP A 504 -14.76 21.40 31.23
CA ASP A 504 -14.49 22.72 30.62
C ASP A 504 -13.19 22.67 29.78
N LEU A 505 -12.37 23.71 29.80
CA LEU A 505 -11.09 23.77 29.09
C LEU A 505 -9.90 23.25 29.92
N ALA A 506 -10.13 22.39 30.91
CA ALA A 506 -9.03 21.84 31.71
C ALA A 506 -8.00 21.12 30.83
N GLY A 507 -6.73 21.53 30.91
CA GLY A 507 -5.64 21.00 30.08
C GLY A 507 -5.48 21.69 28.72
N TRP A 508 -6.44 22.49 28.29
CA TRP A 508 -6.41 23.24 27.05
C TRP A 508 -6.14 24.73 27.29
N THR A 509 -5.42 25.36 26.39
CA THR A 509 -5.02 26.77 26.46
C THR A 509 -5.54 27.52 25.25
N LEU A 510 -6.16 28.66 25.49
CA LEU A 510 -6.64 29.54 24.41
C LEU A 510 -5.49 30.38 23.83
N PHE A 511 -5.57 30.64 22.54
CA PHE A 511 -4.74 31.63 21.89
C PHE A 511 -5.55 32.49 20.90
N GLY A 512 -5.15 33.77 20.74
CA GLY A 512 -5.92 34.77 20.02
C GLY A 512 -6.94 35.50 20.93
N ASN A 513 -7.44 36.64 20.46
CA ASN A 513 -8.17 37.59 21.33
C ASN A 513 -9.60 37.94 20.87
N ASN A 514 -10.10 37.40 19.74
CA ASN A 514 -11.28 37.97 19.07
C ASN A 514 -12.37 36.98 18.68
N GLY A 515 -12.35 35.74 19.16
CA GLY A 515 -13.36 34.72 18.85
C GLY A 515 -14.06 34.20 20.09
N THR A 516 -15.10 33.42 19.91
CA THR A 516 -15.76 32.66 20.96
C THR A 516 -15.13 31.28 21.02
N TYR A 517 -14.52 30.96 22.15
CA TYR A 517 -13.95 29.64 22.43
C TYR A 517 -14.49 29.20 23.77
N ARG A 518 -15.33 28.22 23.75
CA ARG A 518 -15.95 27.73 24.97
C ARG A 518 -16.27 26.26 24.85
N VAL A 519 -16.44 25.63 25.97
CA VAL A 519 -17.12 24.35 26.04
C VAL A 519 -18.62 24.60 26.05
N THR A 520 -19.36 23.84 25.25
CA THR A 520 -20.79 24.02 25.08
C THR A 520 -21.52 22.68 25.20
N ASN A 521 -22.77 22.72 25.63
CA ASN A 521 -23.70 21.59 25.60
C ASN A 521 -24.74 21.70 24.49
N ALA A 522 -24.54 22.60 23.52
CA ALA A 522 -25.43 22.75 22.39
C ALA A 522 -25.42 21.54 21.46
N THR A 523 -24.29 20.88 21.36
CA THR A 523 -24.09 19.61 20.65
C THR A 523 -22.88 18.90 21.25
N ALA A 524 -22.87 17.57 21.26
CA ALA A 524 -21.74 16.74 21.61
C ALA A 524 -21.73 15.49 20.74
N HIS A 525 -20.54 14.94 20.45
CA HIS A 525 -20.44 13.64 19.80
C HIS A 525 -20.68 12.53 20.81
N THR A 526 -19.95 12.55 21.93
CA THR A 526 -20.26 11.72 23.11
C THR A 526 -20.38 12.61 24.36
N GLY A 527 -20.76 12.02 25.48
CA GLY A 527 -20.89 12.78 26.72
C GLY A 527 -21.95 13.87 26.68
N ALA A 528 -21.64 15.03 27.28
CA ALA A 528 -22.56 16.16 27.43
C ALA A 528 -22.05 17.45 26.80
N TYR A 529 -20.78 17.54 26.52
CA TYR A 529 -20.11 18.79 26.10
C TYR A 529 -19.22 18.56 24.88
N SER A 530 -18.93 19.64 24.16
CA SER A 530 -17.91 19.71 23.12
C SER A 530 -17.22 21.08 23.12
N LEU A 531 -16.08 21.20 22.46
CA LEU A 531 -15.42 22.46 22.22
C LEU A 531 -16.09 23.20 21.07
N GLU A 532 -16.46 24.46 21.28
CA GLU A 532 -16.97 25.37 20.26
C GLU A 532 -15.93 26.42 19.92
N LEU A 533 -15.58 26.50 18.65
CA LEU A 533 -14.68 27.50 18.08
C LEU A 533 -15.45 28.32 17.03
N ASP A 534 -15.77 29.58 17.35
CA ASP A 534 -16.47 30.50 16.46
C ASP A 534 -15.63 31.76 16.21
N TYR A 535 -15.44 32.07 14.93
CA TYR A 535 -14.52 33.13 14.56
C TYR A 535 -14.98 34.05 13.43
N GLY A 536 -14.99 35.34 13.74
CA GLY A 536 -15.45 36.43 12.86
C GLY A 536 -14.39 37.42 12.33
N SER A 537 -13.07 37.25 12.60
CA SER A 537 -12.01 38.22 12.20
C SER A 537 -10.85 37.56 11.41
N VAL A 538 -9.80 38.30 11.03
CA VAL A 538 -8.79 37.84 10.04
C VAL A 538 -7.59 37.09 10.60
N GLU A 539 -7.42 36.95 11.89
CA GLU A 539 -6.25 36.29 12.49
C GLU A 539 -6.54 34.86 12.93
N TRP A 540 -5.51 34.01 12.90
CA TRP A 540 -5.60 32.63 13.38
C TRP A 540 -5.86 32.59 14.88
N GLN A 541 -6.86 31.80 15.27
CA GLN A 541 -7.24 31.64 16.68
C GLN A 541 -7.69 30.21 16.97
N GLY A 542 -7.65 29.82 18.24
CA GLY A 542 -8.08 28.50 18.63
C GLY A 542 -7.68 28.07 20.03
N VAL A 543 -7.53 26.79 20.20
CA VAL A 543 -7.08 26.17 21.44
C VAL A 543 -5.95 25.18 21.17
N TYR A 544 -5.10 24.99 22.17
CA TYR A 544 -4.07 23.99 22.08
C TYR A 544 -3.85 23.27 23.41
N GLN A 545 -3.44 22.01 23.33
CA GLN A 545 -2.95 21.26 24.46
C GLN A 545 -1.43 21.16 24.37
N PRO A 546 -0.67 21.82 25.27
CA PRO A 546 0.78 21.79 25.25
C PRO A 546 1.35 20.52 25.86
N SER A 547 2.56 20.15 25.45
CA SER A 547 3.42 19.19 26.14
C SER A 547 2.77 17.83 26.41
N VAL A 548 1.95 17.31 25.49
CA VAL A 548 1.48 15.94 25.58
C VAL A 548 2.68 15.01 25.46
N GLN A 549 2.92 14.21 26.50
CA GLN A 549 4.11 13.35 26.58
C GLN A 549 3.97 12.17 25.61
N VAL A 550 4.97 11.96 24.80
CA VAL A 550 5.07 10.90 23.79
C VAL A 550 6.46 10.27 23.80
N LYS A 551 6.63 9.13 23.18
CA LYS A 551 7.95 8.54 22.93
C LYS A 551 8.55 9.15 21.67
N PRO A 552 9.84 9.51 21.63
CA PRO A 552 10.48 9.99 20.40
C PRO A 552 10.59 8.87 19.36
N ASN A 553 10.63 9.25 18.08
CA ASN A 553 10.72 8.34 16.93
C ASN A 553 9.64 7.25 16.90
N THR A 554 8.46 7.55 17.42
CA THR A 554 7.33 6.62 17.56
C THR A 554 6.14 7.16 16.77
N THR A 555 5.41 6.28 16.11
CA THR A 555 4.21 6.65 15.34
C THR A 555 3.01 6.73 16.27
N TYR A 556 2.24 7.78 16.13
CA TYR A 556 1.01 8.05 16.84
C TYR A 556 -0.12 8.36 15.88
N THR A 557 -1.34 8.12 16.32
CA THR A 557 -2.56 8.54 15.64
C THR A 557 -3.31 9.52 16.53
N LEU A 558 -3.62 10.70 16.01
CA LEU A 558 -4.58 11.63 16.58
C LEU A 558 -5.90 11.46 15.85
N THR A 559 -6.95 11.15 16.58
CA THR A 559 -8.33 11.06 16.07
C THR A 559 -9.19 12.06 16.80
N TYR A 560 -10.12 12.72 16.11
CA TYR A 560 -11.11 13.58 16.74
C TYR A 560 -12.37 13.65 15.88
N TYR A 561 -13.48 14.07 16.50
CA TYR A 561 -14.72 14.32 15.79
C TYR A 561 -14.97 15.80 15.69
N TYR A 562 -15.50 16.24 14.53
CA TYR A 562 -15.83 17.64 14.29
C TYR A 562 -17.13 17.80 13.52
N LYS A 563 -17.77 18.95 13.70
CA LYS A 563 -19.04 19.30 13.04
C LYS A 563 -19.10 20.80 12.85
N TYR A 564 -19.45 21.28 11.66
CA TYR A 564 -19.69 22.69 11.44
C TYR A 564 -21.05 23.13 11.98
N ALA A 565 -21.12 24.35 12.52
CA ALA A 565 -22.39 24.96 12.90
C ALA A 565 -23.16 25.41 11.65
N ALA A 566 -24.48 25.48 11.75
CA ALA A 566 -25.35 25.85 10.61
C ALA A 566 -25.13 27.28 10.10
N ASP A 567 -24.56 28.17 10.91
CA ASP A 567 -24.22 29.56 10.58
C ASP A 567 -22.79 29.75 10.11
N ALA A 568 -21.99 28.70 9.99
CA ALA A 568 -20.65 28.76 9.42
C ALA A 568 -20.69 29.25 7.97
N THR A 569 -20.00 30.34 7.67
CA THR A 569 -19.93 30.93 6.33
C THR A 569 -18.70 30.47 5.55
N ALA A 570 -17.74 29.84 6.24
CA ALA A 570 -16.56 29.23 5.66
C ALA A 570 -16.22 27.94 6.39
N LYS A 571 -15.53 27.01 5.71
CA LYS A 571 -15.03 25.75 6.29
C LYS A 571 -13.51 25.78 6.31
N ASN A 572 -12.95 26.60 7.19
CA ASN A 572 -11.52 26.83 7.34
C ASN A 572 -11.09 26.59 8.80
N ALA A 573 -11.23 25.35 9.24
CA ALA A 573 -10.70 24.88 10.52
C ALA A 573 -9.56 23.89 10.29
N TYR A 574 -8.61 23.85 11.23
CA TYR A 574 -7.36 23.12 11.08
C TYR A 574 -6.98 22.46 12.40
N CYS A 575 -6.35 21.29 12.30
CA CYS A 575 -5.61 20.68 13.39
C CYS A 575 -4.14 20.60 13.01
N PHE A 576 -3.25 21.02 13.91
CA PHE A 576 -1.81 20.86 13.77
C PHE A 576 -1.25 20.07 14.95
N ILE A 577 -0.27 19.22 14.65
CA ILE A 577 0.54 18.54 15.63
C ILE A 577 1.97 19.05 15.46
N ARG A 578 2.54 19.57 16.54
CA ARG A 578 3.87 20.16 16.54
C ARG A 578 4.79 19.40 17.46
N GLY A 579 6.00 19.12 16.99
CA GLY A 579 7.04 18.54 17.82
C GLY A 579 7.57 19.50 18.88
N GLY A 580 8.04 18.96 20.01
CA GLY A 580 8.67 19.73 21.07
C GLY A 580 7.74 20.10 22.24
N ASN A 581 8.23 20.93 23.15
CA ASN A 581 7.60 21.23 24.43
C ASN A 581 6.39 22.20 24.39
N GLY A 582 5.79 22.37 23.24
CA GLY A 582 4.43 22.84 23.13
C GLY A 582 4.16 24.32 23.28
N THR A 583 4.99 25.17 22.69
CA THR A 583 4.55 26.54 22.42
C THR A 583 3.95 26.61 21.01
N ILE A 584 2.84 27.34 20.85
CA ILE A 584 2.19 27.56 19.54
C ILE A 584 3.10 28.24 18.50
N ASN A 585 4.25 28.74 18.91
CA ASN A 585 5.26 29.36 18.06
C ASN A 585 6.28 28.36 17.48
N VAL A 586 6.17 27.08 17.81
CA VAL A 586 7.02 26.05 17.24
C VAL A 586 6.64 25.87 15.77
N THR A 587 7.60 26.05 14.89
CA THR A 587 7.42 25.93 13.43
C THR A 587 7.44 24.50 12.94
N ASP A 588 7.76 23.55 13.82
CA ASP A 588 7.95 22.15 13.48
C ASP A 588 6.61 21.39 13.48
N VAL A 589 5.87 21.51 12.40
CA VAL A 589 4.63 20.77 12.16
C VAL A 589 5.00 19.37 11.70
N ILE A 590 4.64 18.37 12.48
CA ILE A 590 4.87 16.94 12.20
C ILE A 590 3.61 16.19 11.78
N GLY A 591 2.44 16.82 11.90
CA GLY A 591 1.16 16.32 11.43
C GLY A 591 0.15 17.46 11.31
N GLN A 592 -0.76 17.35 10.33
CA GLN A 592 -1.81 18.35 10.15
C GLN A 592 -3.02 17.75 9.42
N ALA A 593 -4.20 18.33 9.67
CA ALA A 593 -5.41 18.09 8.89
C ALA A 593 -6.20 19.37 8.69
N TYR A 594 -6.95 19.41 7.58
CA TYR A 594 -7.87 20.47 7.21
C TYR A 594 -9.29 19.96 7.31
N MET A 595 -10.12 20.56 8.13
CA MET A 595 -11.52 20.14 8.34
C MET A 595 -12.45 20.66 7.22
N ASN A 596 -12.01 20.62 5.97
CA ASN A 596 -12.72 21.24 4.83
C ASN A 596 -14.00 20.50 4.43
N ASN A 597 -14.09 19.21 4.76
CA ASN A 597 -15.20 18.34 4.36
C ASN A 597 -16.32 18.26 5.39
N GLY A 598 -16.17 18.88 6.55
CA GLY A 598 -17.14 18.87 7.61
C GLY A 598 -18.53 19.33 7.13
N ASN A 599 -19.57 18.66 7.58
CA ASN A 599 -20.93 19.04 7.26
C ASN A 599 -21.66 19.59 8.50
N THR A 600 -22.83 20.16 8.31
CA THR A 600 -23.63 20.73 9.39
C THR A 600 -24.62 19.74 10.01
N ASP A 601 -24.81 18.58 9.39
CA ASP A 601 -25.87 17.64 9.74
C ASP A 601 -25.39 16.51 10.67
N GLY A 602 -24.09 16.22 10.67
CA GLY A 602 -23.50 15.14 11.46
C GLY A 602 -22.07 15.41 11.90
N TRP A 603 -21.57 14.59 12.82
CA TRP A 603 -20.19 14.56 13.22
C TRP A 603 -19.36 13.76 12.21
N GLU A 604 -18.22 14.27 11.86
CA GLU A 604 -17.24 13.61 11.03
C GLU A 604 -15.99 13.31 11.84
N GLN A 605 -15.37 12.17 11.57
CA GLN A 605 -14.13 11.77 12.19
C GLN A 605 -12.95 12.18 11.32
N GLU A 606 -11.95 12.77 11.94
CA GLU A 606 -10.66 13.03 11.32
C GLU A 606 -9.58 12.22 11.99
N THR A 607 -8.58 11.77 11.22
CA THR A 607 -7.47 10.96 11.72
C THR A 607 -6.16 11.43 11.12
N ILE A 608 -5.19 11.75 11.97
CA ILE A 608 -3.84 12.18 11.58
C ILE A 608 -2.84 11.17 12.11
N SER A 609 -2.12 10.50 11.22
CA SER A 609 -0.97 9.67 11.61
C SER A 609 0.32 10.46 11.45
N PHE A 610 1.21 10.38 12.44
CA PHE A 610 2.46 11.13 12.44
C PHE A 610 3.53 10.42 13.25
N ARG A 611 4.79 10.70 12.95
CA ARG A 611 5.94 10.21 13.72
C ARG A 611 6.54 11.34 14.55
N THR A 612 6.77 11.05 15.82
CA THR A 612 7.34 12.01 16.77
C THR A 612 8.83 12.21 16.53
N ASN A 613 9.29 13.45 16.62
CA ASN A 613 10.71 13.85 16.58
C ASN A 613 11.24 14.29 17.97
N SER A 614 10.40 14.20 19.01
CA SER A 614 10.71 14.63 20.38
C SER A 614 9.88 13.82 21.39
N ASP A 615 10.11 14.05 22.69
CA ASP A 615 9.42 13.40 23.80
C ASP A 615 8.10 14.08 24.20
N ALA A 616 7.72 15.15 23.50
CA ALA A 616 6.46 15.83 23.70
C ALA A 616 5.92 16.39 22.39
N VAL A 617 4.60 16.52 22.28
CA VAL A 617 3.92 17.17 21.17
C VAL A 617 2.91 18.19 21.68
N CYS A 618 2.57 19.16 20.83
CA CYS A 618 1.48 20.10 21.01
C CYS A 618 0.38 19.81 19.99
N ILE A 619 -0.85 19.68 20.43
CA ILE A 619 -2.04 19.54 19.57
C ILE A 619 -2.73 20.89 19.54
N ASP A 620 -2.92 21.47 18.37
CA ASP A 620 -3.56 22.78 18.25
C ASP A 620 -4.68 22.77 17.21
N PHE A 621 -5.88 23.21 17.61
CA PHE A 621 -7.04 23.42 16.76
C PHE A 621 -7.20 24.90 16.47
N ARG A 622 -7.35 25.23 15.18
CA ARG A 622 -7.42 26.61 14.69
C ARG A 622 -8.61 26.84 13.80
N VAL A 623 -9.14 28.04 13.86
CA VAL A 623 -10.17 28.52 12.95
C VAL A 623 -9.79 29.87 12.38
N VAL A 624 -10.29 30.17 11.18
CA VAL A 624 -10.18 31.47 10.52
C VAL A 624 -11.57 32.03 10.21
N VAL A 625 -11.59 33.24 9.69
CA VAL A 625 -12.81 34.01 9.37
C VAL A 625 -13.93 33.16 8.79
N GLY A 626 -15.10 33.28 9.39
CA GLY A 626 -16.34 32.65 8.95
C GLY A 626 -16.48 31.18 9.34
N SER A 627 -15.50 30.61 10.03
CA SER A 627 -15.58 29.25 10.50
C SER A 627 -16.19 29.17 11.89
N HIS A 628 -17.20 28.32 12.04
CA HIS A 628 -17.83 27.99 13.30
C HIS A 628 -17.92 26.45 13.38
N VAL A 629 -17.10 25.83 14.24
CA VAL A 629 -16.93 24.38 14.33
C VAL A 629 -17.01 23.90 15.77
N TYR A 630 -17.57 22.72 15.95
CA TYR A 630 -17.54 21.94 17.18
C TYR A 630 -16.51 20.82 17.05
N ILE A 631 -15.75 20.55 18.12
CA ILE A 631 -14.74 19.47 18.18
C ILE A 631 -14.99 18.68 19.45
N ASP A 632 -14.86 17.34 19.35
CA ASP A 632 -15.09 16.43 20.46
C ASP A 632 -14.26 15.15 20.33
N ASP A 633 -14.17 14.40 21.42
CA ASP A 633 -13.54 13.07 21.51
C ASP A 633 -12.15 13.01 20.86
N VAL A 634 -11.26 13.89 21.34
CA VAL A 634 -9.88 13.98 20.84
C VAL A 634 -9.03 12.87 21.44
N GLU A 635 -8.53 11.96 20.64
CA GLU A 635 -7.72 10.83 21.10
C GLU A 635 -6.34 10.84 20.44
N LEU A 636 -5.29 10.85 21.26
CA LEU A 636 -3.91 10.63 20.83
C LEU A 636 -3.43 9.29 21.38
N CYS A 637 -3.21 8.35 20.50
CA CYS A 637 -2.78 7.00 20.86
C CYS A 637 -1.51 6.60 20.12
N GLU A 638 -0.62 5.88 20.81
CA GLU A 638 0.51 5.23 20.15
C GLU A 638 -0.02 4.20 19.14
N MET A 639 0.45 4.27 17.90
CA MET A 639 0.15 3.28 16.88
C MET A 639 0.96 2.02 17.22
N GLN A 640 0.26 0.96 17.51
CA GLN A 640 0.85 -0.31 17.95
C GLN A 640 1.05 -1.25 16.78
#